data_df5088c2e3e45319d62220682977f349
#
_entry.id   df5088c2e3e45319d62220682977f349
#
_cell.length_a   1.000
_cell.length_b   1.000
_cell.length_c   1.000
_cell.angle_alpha   90.00
_cell.angle_beta   90.00
_cell.angle_gamma   90.00
#
_symmetry.space_group_name_H-M   'P 1'
#
loop_
_entity.id
_entity.type
_entity.pdbx_description
1 polymer ?
#
loop_
_entity_poly.entity_id
_entity_poly.type
_entity_poly.pdbx_seq_one_letter_code
_entity_poly.pdbx_strand_id
1 'polypeptide(L)'
;MSSRLGSFARGASFLCFALSLAAEENPRFLLSAPQVMKAGWNARILKHHDLNQDGLEDLAYYNLDRSRIEFLYRTKNGKMPVRVRSAQPDRWEPPLEDAPYVKEFLFISEELTTFAFGDLNDDGSTDLVRGSPEDGLHIHFRTKDNKWSKPIEIESKTLRTHSQAIKVVGKSKDAPAQLFLFTEDGLEILPFAKGKPLYPSKLFREDAQRANGLDLLDLDEDGHLDWLYSAPGSDRSLRIRHGGPDGFGPERSFELALGSSFNPLPKGKRGKAPVRFSAIDRLSGEAMVFSFSKERPDEQDGLAVSNFDVFPQDQKRTSWVYSDFDGDGKKDVVTASSAKGEILYLSGKGSMSFFNPVSYPSLNGITSICGVRLSPKAVGLLVLSPEENLVGLTHFRRERGSSKGSFAFPVPIPVKGEAVDALSADVDGDGKDEIILIVEEKSDFALQVWQVKGQKSFNLLSEIDLDFRREPSGVFPCLLDGDESIDFLVLSEREPSLVLLNEGEGKFKESCKDSSIRKSVLSELVPSRLGTADLNGDGKPELLVAGKGQVRALNWSKDDLIVSQQFNATEPQGDLTVPVFLDLDGNGKTELLYYHSGGYWEALEKDAGETYRSAYKMEDEPVLPGKTSVASSNGKHSLLVFGKSVLQLIGKDEGRLALQVESRYLTDLPKIEHAAVDWGDFNHDGKLDLLCIDGRRHFLEFLAFDEQKKQWKSVLHFKVFEENLHYQGKKGSAFEPREGYVLDLNGDGRDDIVFLVHDRLLCYYQETP
;
A
#
# COMPACT_ATOMS: atom_id res chain seq x y z
N MET A 1 -52.89 18.38 -94.20
CA MET A 1 -51.57 18.62 -94.76
C MET A 1 -50.58 18.43 -93.65
N SER A 2 -49.98 17.33 -93.56
CA SER A 2 -48.56 16.98 -93.82
C SER A 2 -47.60 17.86 -93.05
N SER A 3 -46.66 17.40 -92.34
CA SER A 3 -45.83 16.20 -92.39
C SER A 3 -44.79 16.20 -91.29
N ARG A 4 -44.49 14.98 -90.81
CA ARG A 4 -43.14 14.48 -90.48
C ARG A 4 -42.28 15.10 -89.37
N LEU A 5 -42.11 14.31 -88.31
CA LEU A 5 -40.99 13.40 -88.03
C LEU A 5 -39.68 14.04 -87.56
N GLY A 6 -39.24 13.65 -86.40
CA GLY A 6 -37.89 13.86 -85.88
C GLY A 6 -37.71 13.28 -84.47
N SER A 7 -37.50 11.95 -84.42
CA SER A 7 -37.18 11.26 -83.19
C SER A 7 -35.76 11.60 -82.73
N PHE A 8 -35.60 11.87 -81.45
CA PHE A 8 -34.32 11.64 -80.69
C PHE A 8 -34.66 11.09 -79.33
N ALA A 9 -34.48 9.80 -79.19
CA ALA A 9 -34.47 9.15 -77.89
C ALA A 9 -33.16 9.50 -77.18
N ARG A 10 -33.22 10.08 -75.99
CA ARG A 10 -32.16 10.06 -75.03
C ARG A 10 -32.65 9.35 -73.77
N GLY A 11 -32.12 8.13 -73.61
CA GLY A 11 -32.34 7.31 -72.43
C GLY A 11 -31.72 7.99 -71.22
N ALA A 12 -32.52 8.33 -70.23
CA ALA A 12 -32.10 8.61 -68.87
C ALA A 12 -32.16 7.31 -68.12
N SER A 13 -30.98 6.67 -67.95
CA SER A 13 -30.80 5.59 -66.96
C SER A 13 -30.92 6.17 -65.57
N PHE A 14 -32.04 5.96 -64.90
CA PHE A 14 -32.14 6.12 -63.46
C PHE A 14 -31.38 4.96 -62.85
N LEU A 15 -30.13 5.24 -62.38
CA LEU A 15 -29.44 4.38 -61.44
C LEU A 15 -30.14 4.55 -60.09
N CYS A 16 -30.99 3.64 -59.70
CA CYS A 16 -31.41 3.43 -58.32
C CYS A 16 -30.20 2.93 -57.56
N PHE A 17 -29.50 3.82 -56.85
CA PHE A 17 -28.68 3.43 -55.74
C PHE A 17 -29.63 2.94 -54.65
N ALA A 18 -29.83 1.65 -54.60
CA ALA A 18 -30.30 1.02 -53.37
C ALA A 18 -29.18 1.14 -52.36
N LEU A 19 -29.23 2.18 -51.56
CA LEU A 19 -28.56 2.19 -50.25
C LEU A 19 -29.20 1.05 -49.46
N SER A 20 -28.59 -0.13 -49.49
CA SER A 20 -28.80 -1.09 -48.42
C SER A 20 -28.27 -0.43 -47.17
N LEU A 21 -29.09 0.21 -46.38
CA LEU A 21 -28.91 0.33 -44.94
C LEU A 21 -28.91 -1.12 -44.46
N ALA A 22 -27.72 -1.73 -44.39
CA ALA A 22 -27.51 -2.81 -43.48
C ALA A 22 -27.82 -2.19 -42.09
N ALA A 23 -28.99 -2.47 -41.56
CA ALA A 23 -29.22 -2.35 -40.15
C ALA A 23 -28.10 -3.21 -39.52
N GLU A 24 -27.14 -2.62 -38.88
CA GLU A 24 -26.27 -3.35 -37.95
C GLU A 24 -27.26 -4.04 -37.00
N GLU A 25 -27.46 -5.34 -37.20
CA GLU A 25 -28.14 -6.16 -36.20
C GLU A 25 -27.27 -6.06 -34.98
N ASN A 26 -27.71 -5.31 -33.98
CA ASN A 26 -27.05 -5.29 -32.67
C ASN A 26 -26.92 -6.75 -32.21
N PRO A 27 -25.71 -7.24 -31.96
CA PRO A 27 -25.51 -8.60 -31.53
C PRO A 27 -26.39 -8.87 -30.30
N ARG A 28 -27.08 -10.00 -30.32
CA ARG A 28 -28.09 -10.33 -29.30
C ARG A 28 -27.41 -11.01 -28.13
N PHE A 29 -27.75 -10.57 -26.93
CA PHE A 29 -27.41 -11.27 -25.69
C PHE A 29 -28.27 -12.53 -25.59
N LEU A 30 -27.70 -13.69 -25.87
CA LEU A 30 -28.38 -14.97 -25.83
C LEU A 30 -27.73 -15.89 -24.82
N LEU A 31 -28.41 -16.09 -23.71
CA LEU A 31 -28.02 -17.04 -22.68
C LEU A 31 -28.97 -18.24 -22.69
N SER A 32 -28.44 -19.43 -22.50
CA SER A 32 -29.22 -20.66 -22.34
C SER A 32 -30.10 -20.60 -21.08
N ALA A 33 -31.09 -21.46 -21.00
CA ALA A 33 -31.68 -21.79 -19.71
C ALA A 33 -30.59 -22.31 -18.76
N PRO A 34 -30.64 -21.96 -17.48
CA PRO A 34 -29.58 -22.36 -16.55
C PRO A 34 -29.49 -23.87 -16.38
N GLN A 35 -28.30 -24.41 -16.58
CA GLN A 35 -27.99 -25.76 -16.17
C GLN A 35 -27.81 -25.79 -14.65
N VAL A 36 -28.57 -26.62 -13.96
CA VAL A 36 -28.62 -26.67 -12.51
C VAL A 36 -27.83 -27.87 -12.00
N MET A 37 -26.83 -27.59 -11.15
CA MET A 37 -26.09 -28.64 -10.42
C MET A 37 -26.31 -28.49 -8.92
N LYS A 38 -26.64 -29.59 -8.23
CA LYS A 38 -26.88 -29.55 -6.80
C LYS A 38 -25.57 -29.41 -6.03
N ALA A 39 -25.50 -28.39 -5.17
CA ALA A 39 -24.44 -28.17 -4.19
C ALA A 39 -24.93 -28.51 -2.76
N GLY A 40 -24.60 -27.72 -1.76
CA GLY A 40 -25.17 -27.79 -0.40
C GLY A 40 -25.72 -26.41 -0.03
N TRP A 41 -26.65 -26.37 0.93
CA TRP A 41 -27.18 -25.08 1.41
C TRP A 41 -26.12 -24.14 1.97
N ASN A 42 -25.08 -24.70 2.59
CA ASN A 42 -23.94 -23.96 3.13
C ASN A 42 -22.69 -24.10 2.24
N ALA A 43 -22.88 -24.32 0.92
CA ALA A 43 -21.78 -24.24 -0.04
C ALA A 43 -21.24 -22.81 -0.14
N ARG A 44 -19.92 -22.64 -0.17
CA ARG A 44 -19.23 -21.35 -0.21
C ARG A 44 -17.80 -21.50 -0.77
N ILE A 45 -17.11 -20.40 -1.00
CA ILE A 45 -15.73 -20.37 -1.51
C ILE A 45 -15.69 -21.09 -2.86
N LEU A 46 -16.46 -20.57 -3.84
CA LEU A 46 -16.38 -21.05 -5.20
C LEU A 46 -15.04 -20.65 -5.81
N LYS A 47 -14.36 -21.58 -6.47
CA LYS A 47 -13.12 -21.37 -7.22
C LYS A 47 -13.19 -22.07 -8.56
N HIS A 48 -12.44 -21.58 -9.53
CA HIS A 48 -12.21 -22.23 -10.81
C HIS A 48 -10.71 -22.38 -11.06
N HIS A 49 -10.33 -23.43 -11.74
CA HIS A 49 -8.95 -23.70 -12.18
C HIS A 49 -8.94 -24.97 -13.03
N ASP A 50 -8.05 -25.03 -14.02
CA ASP A 50 -7.80 -26.29 -14.75
C ASP A 50 -7.01 -27.26 -13.82
N LEU A 51 -7.74 -28.05 -13.03
CA LEU A 51 -7.18 -28.91 -12.00
C LEU A 51 -6.54 -30.17 -12.54
N ASN A 52 -6.95 -30.60 -13.73
CA ASN A 52 -6.50 -31.84 -14.36
C ASN A 52 -5.61 -31.60 -15.60
N GLN A 53 -5.39 -30.32 -15.97
CA GLN A 53 -4.56 -29.87 -17.09
C GLN A 53 -5.06 -30.37 -18.47
N ASP A 54 -6.36 -30.43 -18.64
CA ASP A 54 -6.98 -30.81 -19.92
C ASP A 54 -7.34 -29.60 -20.80
N GLY A 55 -7.08 -28.37 -20.31
CA GLY A 55 -7.36 -27.11 -20.99
C GLY A 55 -8.79 -26.61 -20.78
N LEU A 56 -9.56 -27.21 -19.91
CA LEU A 56 -10.89 -26.75 -19.51
C LEU A 56 -10.90 -26.28 -18.06
N GLU A 57 -11.72 -25.26 -17.78
CA GLU A 57 -11.90 -24.78 -16.42
C GLU A 57 -12.76 -25.74 -15.60
N ASP A 58 -12.21 -26.23 -14.50
CA ASP A 58 -12.90 -27.00 -13.48
C ASP A 58 -13.42 -26.10 -12.38
N LEU A 59 -14.42 -26.54 -11.64
CA LEU A 59 -14.98 -25.80 -10.51
C LEU A 59 -14.69 -26.53 -9.19
N ALA A 60 -14.48 -25.76 -8.14
CA ALA A 60 -14.36 -26.30 -6.79
C ALA A 60 -15.09 -25.41 -5.79
N TYR A 61 -15.72 -26.00 -4.76
CA TYR A 61 -16.35 -25.26 -3.68
C TYR A 61 -16.31 -26.01 -2.37
N TYR A 62 -16.35 -25.29 -1.25
CA TYR A 62 -16.45 -25.88 0.07
C TYR A 62 -17.92 -26.14 0.43
N ASN A 63 -18.26 -27.39 0.68
CA ASN A 63 -19.56 -27.83 1.16
C ASN A 63 -19.50 -28.03 2.68
N LEU A 64 -19.91 -27.00 3.44
CA LEU A 64 -19.90 -27.04 4.90
C LEU A 64 -20.86 -28.08 5.45
N ASP A 65 -22.02 -28.32 4.81
CA ASP A 65 -23.00 -29.33 5.26
C ASP A 65 -22.42 -30.75 5.25
N ARG A 66 -21.40 -30.99 4.44
CA ARG A 66 -20.75 -32.29 4.26
C ARG A 66 -19.29 -32.30 4.69
N SER A 67 -18.78 -31.19 5.24
CA SER A 67 -17.40 -31.02 5.67
C SER A 67 -16.39 -31.46 4.61
N ARG A 68 -16.50 -30.94 3.38
CA ARG A 68 -15.62 -31.35 2.28
C ARG A 68 -15.49 -30.29 1.21
N ILE A 69 -14.35 -30.26 0.51
CA ILE A 69 -14.22 -29.58 -0.75
C ILE A 69 -14.73 -30.51 -1.85
N GLU A 70 -15.61 -30.01 -2.70
CA GLU A 70 -16.13 -30.72 -3.87
C GLU A 70 -15.48 -30.15 -5.13
N PHE A 71 -14.91 -31.03 -5.97
CA PHE A 71 -14.29 -30.72 -7.24
C PHE A 71 -15.21 -31.21 -8.34
N LEU A 72 -15.48 -30.36 -9.32
CA LEU A 72 -16.28 -30.62 -10.49
C LEU A 72 -15.38 -30.54 -11.72
N TYR A 73 -14.87 -31.69 -12.17
CA TYR A 73 -14.03 -31.76 -13.37
C TYR A 73 -14.87 -31.69 -14.63
N ARG A 74 -14.62 -30.72 -15.47
CA ARG A 74 -15.28 -30.57 -16.75
C ARG A 74 -14.93 -31.73 -17.67
N THR A 75 -15.94 -32.27 -18.40
CA THR A 75 -15.75 -33.38 -19.33
C THR A 75 -15.98 -32.96 -20.75
N LYS A 76 -15.08 -33.32 -21.66
CA LYS A 76 -15.31 -33.18 -23.09
C LYS A 76 -16.34 -34.23 -23.55
N ASN A 77 -17.48 -33.81 -24.09
CA ASN A 77 -18.53 -34.68 -24.61
C ASN A 77 -19.13 -35.68 -23.59
N GLY A 78 -19.22 -35.32 -22.34
CA GLY A 78 -19.78 -36.18 -21.27
C GLY A 78 -18.97 -37.46 -20.97
N LYS A 79 -17.79 -37.63 -21.54
CA LYS A 79 -16.95 -38.81 -21.29
C LYS A 79 -15.94 -38.53 -20.20
N MET A 80 -15.97 -39.33 -19.12
CA MET A 80 -14.96 -39.30 -18.07
C MET A 80 -13.54 -39.38 -18.65
N PRO A 81 -12.63 -38.50 -18.25
CA PRO A 81 -11.19 -38.77 -18.41
C PRO A 81 -10.88 -40.13 -17.75
N VAL A 82 -10.20 -41.02 -18.44
CA VAL A 82 -9.94 -42.41 -18.03
C VAL A 82 -9.27 -42.57 -16.63
N ARG A 83 -8.88 -41.47 -16.00
CA ARG A 83 -8.12 -41.48 -14.74
C ARG A 83 -8.84 -40.97 -13.49
N VAL A 84 -10.06 -40.45 -13.60
CA VAL A 84 -10.85 -40.06 -12.42
C VAL A 84 -11.92 -41.10 -12.16
N ARG A 85 -11.51 -42.25 -11.68
CA ARG A 85 -12.47 -43.18 -11.03
C ARG A 85 -12.63 -42.72 -9.60
N SER A 86 -13.77 -42.10 -9.30
CA SER A 86 -14.14 -41.66 -7.97
C SER A 86 -14.02 -42.78 -6.94
N ALA A 87 -13.53 -42.44 -5.78
CA ALA A 87 -13.91 -43.14 -4.57
C ALA A 87 -15.44 -43.21 -4.53
N GLN A 88 -16.00 -44.34 -4.17
CA GLN A 88 -17.40 -44.74 -4.25
C GLN A 88 -18.40 -43.58 -4.19
N PRO A 89 -19.29 -43.43 -5.17
CA PRO A 89 -20.27 -42.35 -5.18
C PRO A 89 -21.09 -42.46 -3.89
N ASP A 90 -21.33 -41.31 -3.26
CA ASP A 90 -22.28 -41.24 -2.13
C ASP A 90 -23.60 -41.91 -2.59
N ARG A 91 -24.15 -42.84 -1.80
CA ARG A 91 -25.30 -43.67 -2.19
C ARG A 91 -26.53 -42.86 -2.62
N TRP A 92 -26.54 -41.57 -2.39
CA TRP A 92 -27.64 -40.64 -2.69
C TRP A 92 -27.46 -39.81 -3.96
N GLU A 93 -26.34 -39.91 -4.64
CA GLU A 93 -26.09 -39.21 -5.92
C GLU A 93 -25.92 -40.29 -7.02
N PRO A 94 -26.97 -40.57 -7.79
CA PRO A 94 -26.84 -41.49 -8.93
C PRO A 94 -25.83 -40.92 -9.92
N PRO A 95 -24.93 -41.75 -10.50
CA PRO A 95 -24.06 -41.32 -11.56
C PRO A 95 -24.92 -40.88 -12.76
N LEU A 96 -24.78 -39.63 -13.20
CA LEU A 96 -25.39 -39.16 -14.42
C LEU A 96 -24.44 -39.55 -15.57
N GLU A 97 -24.86 -40.47 -16.42
CA GLU A 97 -24.02 -40.99 -17.52
C GLU A 97 -23.58 -39.90 -18.52
N ASP A 98 -24.35 -38.81 -18.63
CA ASP A 98 -24.11 -37.69 -19.52
C ASP A 98 -23.86 -36.36 -18.75
N ALA A 99 -23.36 -36.44 -17.51
CA ALA A 99 -23.09 -35.23 -16.76
C ALA A 99 -21.91 -34.44 -17.36
N PRO A 100 -22.02 -33.11 -17.50
CA PRO A 100 -20.94 -32.27 -18.03
C PRO A 100 -19.74 -32.18 -17.08
N TYR A 101 -19.89 -32.66 -15.85
CA TYR A 101 -18.86 -32.67 -14.82
C TYR A 101 -18.78 -34.01 -14.12
N VAL A 102 -17.53 -34.40 -13.79
CA VAL A 102 -17.24 -35.50 -12.88
C VAL A 102 -16.96 -34.95 -11.50
N LYS A 103 -17.59 -35.50 -10.47
CA LYS A 103 -17.49 -35.04 -9.09
C LYS A 103 -16.48 -35.86 -8.30
N GLU A 104 -15.52 -35.17 -7.68
CA GLU A 104 -14.61 -35.70 -6.68
C GLU A 104 -14.71 -34.86 -5.40
N PHE A 105 -14.27 -35.38 -4.27
CA PHE A 105 -14.29 -34.63 -3.01
C PHE A 105 -13.10 -34.95 -2.11
N LEU A 106 -12.74 -33.98 -1.28
CA LEU A 106 -11.75 -34.09 -0.22
C LEU A 106 -12.43 -33.75 1.11
N PHE A 107 -12.47 -34.70 2.04
CA PHE A 107 -12.99 -34.45 3.39
C PHE A 107 -12.09 -33.53 4.18
N ILE A 108 -12.71 -32.60 4.90
CA ILE A 108 -12.07 -31.59 5.74
C ILE A 108 -12.65 -31.73 7.14
N SER A 109 -11.80 -31.93 8.14
CA SER A 109 -12.21 -32.08 9.54
C SER A 109 -12.52 -30.76 10.22
N GLU A 110 -11.89 -29.68 9.76
CA GLU A 110 -11.93 -28.32 10.30
C GLU A 110 -12.81 -27.38 9.48
N GLU A 111 -13.24 -26.27 10.06
CA GLU A 111 -13.96 -25.26 9.32
C GLU A 111 -13.02 -24.48 8.42
N LEU A 112 -13.33 -24.44 7.12
CA LEU A 112 -12.51 -23.80 6.10
C LEU A 112 -13.00 -22.40 5.81
N THR A 113 -12.09 -21.43 5.79
CA THR A 113 -12.40 -20.03 5.43
C THR A 113 -11.90 -19.65 4.04
N THR A 114 -10.88 -20.33 3.53
CA THR A 114 -10.29 -20.06 2.22
C THR A 114 -9.55 -21.26 1.66
N PHE A 115 -9.43 -21.33 0.34
CA PHE A 115 -8.51 -22.21 -0.35
C PHE A 115 -8.09 -21.63 -1.71
N ALA A 116 -6.95 -22.09 -2.22
CA ALA A 116 -6.41 -21.66 -3.51
C ALA A 116 -5.65 -22.82 -4.18
N PHE A 117 -5.43 -22.67 -5.48
CA PHE A 117 -4.75 -23.65 -6.32
C PHE A 117 -3.49 -23.05 -6.95
N GLY A 118 -2.48 -23.88 -7.20
CA GLY A 118 -1.26 -23.53 -7.94
C GLY A 118 -0.13 -24.52 -7.69
N ASP A 119 0.92 -24.49 -8.48
CA ASP A 119 2.08 -25.38 -8.36
C ASP A 119 3.10 -24.80 -7.37
N LEU A 120 3.19 -25.38 -6.17
CA LEU A 120 4.12 -24.97 -5.11
C LEU A 120 5.41 -25.78 -5.08
N ASN A 121 5.43 -26.95 -5.71
CA ASN A 121 6.58 -27.85 -5.67
C ASN A 121 7.38 -27.89 -6.97
N ASP A 122 6.94 -27.18 -8.02
CA ASP A 122 7.56 -27.08 -9.34
C ASP A 122 7.56 -28.44 -10.08
N ASP A 123 6.48 -29.24 -9.89
CA ASP A 123 6.32 -30.52 -10.60
C ASP A 123 5.37 -30.43 -11.80
N GLY A 124 4.81 -29.24 -12.03
CA GLY A 124 3.87 -28.95 -13.08
C GLY A 124 2.43 -29.34 -12.76
N SER A 125 2.14 -29.92 -11.59
CA SER A 125 0.78 -30.28 -11.17
C SER A 125 0.19 -29.19 -10.29
N THR A 126 -1.13 -29.06 -10.31
CA THR A 126 -1.85 -28.08 -9.49
C THR A 126 -2.04 -28.61 -8.06
N ASP A 127 -1.43 -27.94 -7.08
CA ASP A 127 -1.56 -28.23 -5.66
C ASP A 127 -2.73 -27.45 -5.05
N LEU A 128 -3.17 -27.88 -3.86
CA LEU A 128 -4.24 -27.26 -3.06
C LEU A 128 -3.67 -26.71 -1.76
N VAL A 129 -3.90 -25.44 -1.51
CA VAL A 129 -3.68 -24.80 -0.21
C VAL A 129 -5.03 -24.44 0.38
N ARG A 130 -5.27 -24.82 1.61
CA ARG A 130 -6.48 -24.47 2.35
C ARG A 130 -6.14 -23.97 3.75
N GLY A 131 -7.01 -23.14 4.33
CA GLY A 131 -6.73 -22.59 5.64
C GLY A 131 -7.90 -21.94 6.34
N SER A 132 -7.69 -21.74 7.64
CA SER A 132 -8.52 -20.95 8.52
C SER A 132 -7.66 -20.28 9.60
N PRO A 133 -8.17 -19.22 10.27
CA PRO A 133 -7.45 -18.60 11.40
C PRO A 133 -7.24 -19.54 12.59
N GLU A 134 -8.12 -20.53 12.78
CA GLU A 134 -8.09 -21.44 13.92
C GLU A 134 -7.11 -22.59 13.72
N ASP A 135 -7.09 -23.16 12.51
CA ASP A 135 -6.35 -24.40 12.22
C ASP A 135 -5.07 -24.18 11.39
N GLY A 136 -4.81 -22.92 10.95
CA GLY A 136 -3.66 -22.58 10.12
C GLY A 136 -3.82 -23.02 8.66
N LEU A 137 -2.71 -23.38 8.02
CA LEU A 137 -2.65 -23.75 6.62
C LEU A 137 -2.36 -25.22 6.45
N HIS A 138 -3.03 -25.82 5.47
CA HIS A 138 -2.84 -27.20 5.07
C HIS A 138 -2.57 -27.25 3.56
N ILE A 139 -1.41 -27.79 3.17
CA ILE A 139 -0.96 -27.88 1.78
C ILE A 139 -1.01 -29.33 1.33
N HIS A 140 -1.79 -29.60 0.29
CA HIS A 140 -1.89 -30.91 -0.34
C HIS A 140 -1.25 -30.86 -1.73
N PHE A 141 -0.20 -31.64 -1.93
CA PHE A 141 0.40 -31.78 -3.25
C PHE A 141 -0.39 -32.77 -4.10
N ARG A 142 -0.46 -32.50 -5.41
CA ARG A 142 -1.05 -33.42 -6.37
C ARG A 142 -0.05 -34.56 -6.63
N THR A 143 -0.47 -35.78 -6.47
CA THR A 143 0.37 -36.96 -6.75
C THR A 143 0.29 -37.36 -8.21
N LYS A 144 1.26 -38.13 -8.70
CA LYS A 144 1.27 -38.66 -10.08
C LYS A 144 0.05 -39.51 -10.43
N ASP A 145 -0.62 -40.08 -9.41
CA ASP A 145 -1.87 -40.84 -9.56
C ASP A 145 -3.11 -39.93 -9.54
N ASN A 146 -2.89 -38.63 -9.60
CA ASN A 146 -3.93 -37.60 -9.59
C ASN A 146 -4.75 -37.58 -8.29
N LYS A 147 -4.13 -37.87 -7.14
CA LYS A 147 -4.72 -37.81 -5.80
C LYS A 147 -4.11 -36.69 -4.98
N TRP A 148 -4.82 -36.27 -3.96
CA TRP A 148 -4.30 -35.32 -2.96
C TRP A 148 -3.41 -36.04 -1.94
N SER A 149 -2.22 -35.51 -1.68
CA SER A 149 -1.34 -36.02 -0.62
C SER A 149 -1.91 -35.79 0.77
N LYS A 150 -1.31 -36.39 1.80
CA LYS A 150 -1.52 -35.91 3.17
C LYS A 150 -1.04 -34.46 3.26
N PRO A 151 -1.71 -33.60 4.06
CA PRO A 151 -1.34 -32.20 4.15
C PRO A 151 0.01 -32.00 4.85
N ILE A 152 0.71 -30.95 4.43
CA ILE A 152 1.74 -30.30 5.24
C ILE A 152 1.02 -29.20 6.01
N GLU A 153 1.19 -29.18 7.32
CA GLU A 153 0.56 -28.20 8.22
C GLU A 153 1.55 -27.04 8.49
N ILE A 154 1.03 -25.81 8.39
CA ILE A 154 1.78 -24.59 8.69
C ILE A 154 0.92 -23.74 9.62
N GLU A 155 1.46 -23.38 10.78
CA GLU A 155 0.77 -22.52 11.73
C GLU A 155 0.61 -21.12 11.14
N SER A 156 -0.62 -20.60 11.09
CA SER A 156 -0.95 -19.23 10.67
C SER A 156 -2.19 -18.75 11.42
N LYS A 157 -1.98 -18.08 12.55
CA LYS A 157 -3.07 -17.60 13.43
C LYS A 157 -3.65 -16.24 13.01
N THR A 158 -3.02 -15.57 12.07
CA THR A 158 -3.39 -14.22 11.64
C THR A 158 -4.07 -14.17 10.27
N LEU A 159 -4.37 -15.34 9.67
CA LEU A 159 -5.03 -15.42 8.37
C LEU A 159 -6.42 -14.76 8.42
N ARG A 160 -6.74 -13.93 7.45
CA ARG A 160 -8.06 -13.28 7.36
C ARG A 160 -9.18 -14.27 7.04
N THR A 161 -10.32 -14.06 7.64
CA THR A 161 -11.55 -14.82 7.33
C THR A 161 -12.18 -14.29 6.03
N HIS A 162 -11.53 -14.55 4.90
CA HIS A 162 -11.98 -14.10 3.57
C HIS A 162 -11.64 -15.15 2.50
N SER A 163 -12.53 -15.38 1.55
CA SER A 163 -12.37 -16.42 0.50
C SER A 163 -11.15 -16.21 -0.42
N GLN A 164 -10.63 -14.99 -0.48
CA GLN A 164 -9.44 -14.62 -1.27
C GLN A 164 -8.21 -14.36 -0.39
N ALA A 165 -8.18 -14.82 0.86
CA ALA A 165 -7.05 -14.58 1.75
C ALA A 165 -5.77 -15.34 1.38
N ILE A 166 -5.84 -16.29 0.46
CA ILE A 166 -4.69 -17.08 -0.04
C ILE A 166 -4.57 -16.92 -1.55
N LYS A 167 -3.35 -16.66 -2.02
CA LYS A 167 -3.02 -16.71 -3.44
C LYS A 167 -1.71 -17.48 -3.65
N VAL A 168 -1.70 -18.39 -4.60
CA VAL A 168 -0.53 -19.16 -5.00
C VAL A 168 0.04 -18.55 -6.26
N VAL A 169 1.34 -18.26 -6.26
CA VAL A 169 2.10 -17.84 -7.42
C VAL A 169 3.15 -18.90 -7.69
N GLY A 170 3.04 -19.57 -8.82
CA GLY A 170 3.99 -20.59 -9.25
C GLY A 170 5.38 -20.00 -9.49
N LYS A 171 6.37 -20.87 -9.59
CA LYS A 171 7.75 -20.49 -9.87
C LYS A 171 7.88 -19.71 -11.17
N SER A 172 8.64 -18.63 -11.12
CA SER A 172 9.07 -17.87 -12.29
C SER A 172 10.57 -18.05 -12.54
N LYS A 173 11.10 -17.40 -13.59
CA LYS A 173 12.53 -17.39 -13.87
C LYS A 173 13.35 -16.78 -12.72
N ASP A 174 12.80 -15.76 -12.08
CA ASP A 174 13.50 -14.89 -11.13
C ASP A 174 13.04 -15.11 -9.67
N ALA A 175 11.96 -15.87 -9.44
CA ALA A 175 11.43 -16.13 -8.10
C ALA A 175 10.98 -17.59 -7.92
N PRO A 176 11.18 -18.18 -6.72
CA PRO A 176 10.60 -19.47 -6.37
C PRO A 176 9.07 -19.40 -6.33
N ALA A 177 8.40 -20.56 -6.26
CA ALA A 177 6.98 -20.58 -5.98
C ALA A 177 6.70 -19.91 -4.63
N GLN A 178 5.62 -19.14 -4.53
CA GLN A 178 5.30 -18.32 -3.37
C GLN A 178 3.83 -18.47 -3.00
N LEU A 179 3.59 -18.50 -1.70
CA LEU A 179 2.27 -18.41 -1.12
C LEU A 179 2.09 -17.03 -0.49
N PHE A 180 1.09 -16.31 -0.95
CA PHE A 180 0.70 -15.01 -0.42
C PHE A 180 -0.50 -15.20 0.50
N LEU A 181 -0.37 -14.74 1.74
CA LEU A 181 -1.36 -14.85 2.79
C LEU A 181 -1.80 -13.47 3.22
N PHE A 182 -3.07 -13.16 3.04
CA PHE A 182 -3.65 -11.94 3.53
C PHE A 182 -4.04 -12.13 5.01
N THR A 183 -3.31 -11.46 5.88
CA THR A 183 -3.43 -11.58 7.33
C THR A 183 -4.14 -10.38 7.93
N GLU A 184 -4.46 -10.44 9.21
CA GLU A 184 -5.02 -9.30 9.93
C GLU A 184 -4.08 -8.09 9.94
N ASP A 185 -2.77 -8.34 10.01
CA ASP A 185 -1.73 -7.31 10.06
C ASP A 185 -1.30 -6.81 8.67
N GLY A 186 -1.54 -7.57 7.60
CA GLY A 186 -1.07 -7.20 6.26
C GLY A 186 -0.92 -8.37 5.31
N LEU A 187 0.23 -8.51 4.69
CA LEU A 187 0.58 -9.56 3.76
C LEU A 187 1.77 -10.37 4.29
N GLU A 188 1.62 -11.68 4.35
CA GLU A 188 2.71 -12.60 4.60
C GLU A 188 3.05 -13.36 3.31
N ILE A 189 4.33 -13.38 2.95
CA ILE A 189 4.83 -14.05 1.74
C ILE A 189 5.67 -15.22 2.18
N LEU A 190 5.25 -16.43 1.83
CA LEU A 190 5.93 -17.66 2.17
C LEU A 190 6.50 -18.31 0.90
N PRO A 191 7.81 -18.22 0.65
CA PRO A 191 8.44 -18.85 -0.49
C PRO A 191 8.58 -20.35 -0.29
N PHE A 192 8.62 -21.11 -1.39
CA PHE A 192 8.78 -22.56 -1.38
C PHE A 192 10.00 -22.98 -2.21
N ALA A 193 10.74 -23.97 -1.69
CA ALA A 193 11.79 -24.63 -2.45
C ALA A 193 11.51 -26.15 -2.48
N LYS A 194 11.21 -26.67 -3.66
CA LYS A 194 10.89 -28.09 -3.87
C LYS A 194 9.82 -28.60 -2.89
N GLY A 195 8.73 -27.86 -2.78
CA GLY A 195 7.61 -28.19 -1.91
C GLY A 195 7.85 -27.99 -0.40
N LYS A 196 8.94 -27.38 0.01
CA LYS A 196 9.21 -27.05 1.41
C LYS A 196 9.13 -25.56 1.64
N PRO A 197 8.41 -25.10 2.69
CA PRO A 197 8.34 -23.69 3.02
C PRO A 197 9.70 -23.17 3.50
N LEU A 198 10.01 -21.94 3.11
CA LEU A 198 11.16 -21.17 3.58
C LEU A 198 10.70 -20.16 4.65
N TYR A 199 11.60 -19.26 5.04
CA TYR A 199 11.24 -18.22 6.00
C TYR A 199 10.28 -17.19 5.35
N PRO A 200 9.15 -16.86 6.00
CA PRO A 200 8.21 -15.86 5.50
C PRO A 200 8.75 -14.44 5.63
N SER A 201 8.30 -13.57 4.75
CA SER A 201 8.40 -12.11 4.91
C SER A 201 7.02 -11.51 5.16
N LYS A 202 6.96 -10.42 5.94
CA LYS A 202 5.70 -9.75 6.30
C LYS A 202 5.73 -8.30 5.85
N LEU A 203 4.59 -7.84 5.36
CA LEU A 203 4.31 -6.44 5.06
C LEU A 203 3.09 -6.03 5.87
N PHE A 204 3.21 -4.95 6.62
CA PHE A 204 2.11 -4.43 7.43
C PHE A 204 1.25 -3.44 6.63
N ARG A 205 0.01 -3.28 7.06
CA ARG A 205 -0.94 -2.30 6.49
C ARG A 205 -0.99 -1.05 7.36
N GLU A 206 -1.34 0.06 6.74
CA GLU A 206 -1.62 1.29 7.47
C GLU A 206 -2.93 1.22 8.27
N ASP A 207 -3.97 0.60 7.68
CA ASP A 207 -5.30 0.53 8.26
C ASP A 207 -5.70 -0.92 8.57
N ALA A 208 -5.84 -1.25 9.88
CA ALA A 208 -6.16 -2.58 10.36
C ALA A 208 -7.62 -2.97 10.16
N GLN A 209 -8.53 -2.02 9.99
CA GLN A 209 -9.91 -2.32 10.36
C GLN A 209 -10.67 -3.23 9.41
N ARG A 210 -10.47 -3.21 8.09
CA ARG A 210 -11.16 -4.09 7.14
C ARG A 210 -10.51 -4.04 5.76
N ALA A 211 -9.44 -4.76 5.54
CA ALA A 211 -9.00 -4.94 4.17
C ALA A 211 -9.63 -6.19 3.58
N ASN A 212 -10.08 -6.10 2.33
CA ASN A 212 -10.71 -7.17 1.58
C ASN A 212 -10.02 -7.31 0.23
N GLY A 213 -10.01 -8.52 -0.28
CA GLY A 213 -9.44 -8.84 -1.59
C GLY A 213 -7.91 -8.85 -1.58
N LEU A 214 -7.35 -9.91 -2.08
CA LEU A 214 -5.94 -10.03 -2.39
C LEU A 214 -5.81 -10.20 -3.90
N ASP A 215 -5.24 -9.22 -4.56
CA ASP A 215 -4.87 -9.33 -5.95
C ASP A 215 -3.40 -9.01 -6.16
N LEU A 216 -2.77 -9.79 -7.06
CA LEU A 216 -1.38 -9.66 -7.44
C LEU A 216 -1.33 -9.56 -8.96
N LEU A 217 -0.99 -8.40 -9.47
CA LEU A 217 -0.97 -8.06 -10.88
C LEU A 217 0.25 -7.20 -11.18
N ASP A 218 0.83 -7.37 -12.32
CA ASP A 218 1.86 -6.46 -12.84
C ASP A 218 1.14 -5.28 -13.51
N LEU A 219 1.00 -4.17 -12.76
CA LEU A 219 0.21 -3.00 -13.15
C LEU A 219 0.99 -2.05 -14.06
N ASP A 220 2.31 -1.96 -13.84
CA ASP A 220 3.17 -1.03 -14.55
C ASP A 220 4.03 -1.72 -15.63
N GLU A 221 3.84 -3.02 -15.81
CA GLU A 221 4.51 -3.86 -16.82
C GLU A 221 6.04 -3.89 -16.65
N ASP A 222 6.52 -3.83 -15.39
CA ASP A 222 7.93 -3.94 -15.06
C ASP A 222 8.40 -5.39 -14.88
N GLY A 223 7.47 -6.35 -14.90
CA GLY A 223 7.70 -7.78 -14.74
C GLY A 223 7.58 -8.28 -13.30
N HIS A 224 7.33 -7.40 -12.34
CA HIS A 224 7.07 -7.74 -10.95
C HIS A 224 5.57 -7.65 -10.63
N LEU A 225 5.12 -8.44 -9.67
CA LEU A 225 3.71 -8.39 -9.24
C LEU A 225 3.52 -7.28 -8.22
N ASP A 226 2.53 -6.43 -8.46
CA ASP A 226 2.05 -5.44 -7.51
C ASP A 226 0.98 -6.04 -6.61
N TRP A 227 0.91 -5.59 -5.38
CA TRP A 227 -0.10 -6.00 -4.42
C TRP A 227 -1.23 -4.97 -4.35
N LEU A 228 -2.46 -5.42 -4.67
CA LEU A 228 -3.67 -4.63 -4.57
C LEU A 228 -4.58 -5.17 -3.48
N TYR A 229 -5.21 -4.28 -2.74
CA TYR A 229 -6.31 -4.61 -1.84
C TYR A 229 -7.24 -3.41 -1.62
N SER A 230 -8.43 -3.67 -1.11
CA SER A 230 -9.37 -2.62 -0.73
C SER A 230 -9.48 -2.48 0.79
N ALA A 231 -9.58 -1.25 1.29
CA ALA A 231 -9.89 -0.90 2.67
C ALA A 231 -11.31 -0.28 2.74
N PRO A 232 -12.40 -1.10 2.74
CA PRO A 232 -13.77 -0.60 2.71
C PRO A 232 -14.07 0.20 3.96
N GLY A 233 -14.55 1.41 3.81
CA GLY A 233 -14.82 2.36 4.90
C GLY A 233 -14.03 3.65 4.80
N SER A 234 -12.96 3.67 4.02
CA SER A 234 -12.20 4.85 3.66
C SER A 234 -12.65 5.40 2.30
N ASP A 235 -12.60 6.70 2.09
CA ASP A 235 -12.81 7.33 0.78
C ASP A 235 -11.62 7.08 -0.15
N ARG A 236 -10.47 6.72 0.42
CA ARG A 236 -9.27 6.22 -0.26
C ARG A 236 -9.15 4.71 -0.04
N SER A 237 -10.14 3.96 -0.50
CA SER A 237 -10.21 2.54 -0.20
C SER A 237 -9.30 1.67 -1.05
N LEU A 238 -8.91 2.09 -2.24
CA LEU A 238 -7.97 1.32 -3.06
C LEU A 238 -6.53 1.54 -2.60
N ARG A 239 -5.83 0.44 -2.31
CA ARG A 239 -4.45 0.42 -1.84
C ARG A 239 -3.58 -0.40 -2.78
N ILE A 240 -2.39 0.12 -3.09
CA ILE A 240 -1.43 -0.54 -3.97
C ILE A 240 -0.03 -0.45 -3.35
N ARG A 241 0.72 -1.56 -3.45
CA ARG A 241 2.17 -1.57 -3.26
C ARG A 241 2.82 -2.12 -4.51
N HIS A 242 3.70 -1.32 -5.11
CA HIS A 242 4.44 -1.76 -6.30
C HIS A 242 5.46 -2.82 -5.91
N GLY A 243 5.50 -3.89 -6.70
CA GLY A 243 6.54 -4.88 -6.64
C GLY A 243 7.84 -4.39 -7.26
N GLY A 244 8.94 -5.04 -6.94
CA GLY A 244 10.25 -4.78 -7.50
C GLY A 244 11.24 -5.88 -7.15
N PRO A 245 12.49 -5.78 -7.61
CA PRO A 245 13.51 -6.82 -7.39
C PRO A 245 13.82 -7.03 -5.89
N ASP A 246 13.64 -6.00 -5.06
CA ASP A 246 13.88 -6.04 -3.62
C ASP A 246 12.62 -6.34 -2.78
N GLY A 247 11.48 -6.58 -3.43
CA GLY A 247 10.18 -6.80 -2.81
C GLY A 247 9.21 -5.65 -3.05
N PHE A 248 8.18 -5.53 -2.21
CA PHE A 248 7.16 -4.49 -2.36
C PHE A 248 7.61 -3.15 -1.79
N GLY A 249 7.33 -2.08 -2.52
CA GLY A 249 7.53 -0.71 -2.12
C GLY A 249 6.50 -0.20 -1.10
N PRO A 250 6.45 1.12 -0.89
CA PRO A 250 5.50 1.77 0.00
C PRO A 250 4.07 1.62 -0.50
N GLU A 251 3.11 1.70 0.44
CA GLU A 251 1.69 1.70 0.13
C GLU A 251 1.27 3.05 -0.45
N ARG A 252 0.48 2.99 -1.50
CA ARG A 252 -0.21 4.15 -2.10
C ARG A 252 -1.70 3.96 -2.00
N SER A 253 -2.41 4.99 -1.56
CA SER A 253 -3.87 5.03 -1.54
C SER A 253 -4.40 5.92 -2.66
N PHE A 254 -5.56 5.54 -3.21
CA PHE A 254 -6.22 6.29 -4.27
C PHE A 254 -7.62 6.70 -3.83
N GLU A 255 -8.02 7.91 -4.22
CA GLU A 255 -9.38 8.45 -3.97
C GLU A 255 -10.41 7.68 -4.78
N LEU A 256 -10.87 6.58 -4.21
CA LEU A 256 -11.86 5.70 -4.80
C LEU A 256 -12.59 4.97 -3.69
N ALA A 257 -13.88 5.23 -3.52
CA ALA A 257 -14.70 4.60 -2.50
C ALA A 257 -15.19 3.23 -2.97
N LEU A 258 -14.29 2.25 -3.04
CA LEU A 258 -14.63 0.91 -3.50
C LEU A 258 -15.53 0.17 -2.51
N GLY A 259 -16.38 -0.70 -3.05
CA GLY A 259 -17.07 -1.75 -2.32
C GLY A 259 -16.11 -2.84 -1.84
N SER A 260 -16.68 -4.00 -1.50
CA SER A 260 -15.90 -5.13 -0.98
C SER A 260 -15.08 -5.88 -2.04
N SER A 261 -15.37 -5.66 -3.32
CA SER A 261 -14.72 -6.36 -4.43
C SER A 261 -14.45 -5.43 -5.60
N PHE A 262 -13.38 -5.71 -6.31
CA PHE A 262 -13.05 -5.15 -7.61
C PHE A 262 -12.51 -6.29 -8.48
N ASN A 263 -12.85 -6.29 -9.76
CA ASN A 263 -12.52 -7.37 -10.66
C ASN A 263 -11.59 -6.87 -11.76
N PRO A 264 -10.32 -7.34 -11.82
CA PRO A 264 -9.41 -7.00 -12.89
C PRO A 264 -9.83 -7.68 -14.20
N LEU A 265 -9.67 -6.96 -15.29
CA LEU A 265 -9.88 -7.54 -16.60
C LEU A 265 -8.86 -8.66 -16.87
N PRO A 266 -9.30 -9.88 -17.21
CA PRO A 266 -8.41 -11.01 -17.45
C PRO A 266 -7.33 -10.72 -18.49
N LYS A 267 -6.09 -11.10 -18.22
CA LYS A 267 -4.91 -10.84 -19.08
C LYS A 267 -5.12 -11.30 -20.53
N GLY A 268 -5.79 -12.43 -20.75
CA GLY A 268 -6.07 -12.98 -22.08
C GLY A 268 -7.00 -12.12 -22.94
N LYS A 269 -7.78 -11.22 -22.34
CA LYS A 269 -8.77 -10.36 -23.03
C LYS A 269 -8.29 -8.92 -23.23
N ARG A 270 -7.22 -8.49 -22.56
CA ARG A 270 -6.76 -7.10 -22.63
C ARG A 270 -5.75 -6.80 -23.75
N GLY A 271 -5.05 -7.79 -24.28
CA GLY A 271 -3.98 -7.58 -25.26
C GLY A 271 -2.85 -6.72 -24.67
N LYS A 272 -2.53 -5.59 -25.33
CA LYS A 272 -1.56 -4.57 -24.86
C LYS A 272 -2.22 -3.38 -24.13
N ALA A 273 -3.51 -3.45 -23.83
CA ALA A 273 -4.20 -2.39 -23.12
C ALA A 273 -3.79 -2.37 -21.62
N PRO A 274 -3.86 -1.22 -20.95
CA PRO A 274 -3.61 -1.14 -19.51
C PRO A 274 -4.55 -2.06 -18.72
N VAL A 275 -4.17 -2.40 -17.51
CA VAL A 275 -5.03 -3.20 -16.63
C VAL A 275 -6.26 -2.37 -16.28
N ARG A 276 -7.43 -2.89 -16.64
CA ARG A 276 -8.74 -2.31 -16.32
C ARG A 276 -9.38 -3.07 -15.18
N PHE A 277 -10.20 -2.40 -14.43
CA PHE A 277 -10.96 -2.96 -13.34
C PHE A 277 -12.42 -2.54 -13.44
N SER A 278 -13.31 -3.45 -13.05
CA SER A 278 -14.70 -3.10 -12.74
C SER A 278 -14.94 -3.16 -11.23
N ALA A 279 -15.72 -2.24 -10.72
CA ALA A 279 -16.09 -2.18 -9.31
C ALA A 279 -17.42 -1.43 -9.11
N ILE A 280 -17.98 -1.55 -7.92
CA ILE A 280 -19.10 -0.71 -7.48
C ILE A 280 -18.55 0.41 -6.59
N ASP A 281 -18.89 1.65 -6.88
CA ASP A 281 -18.62 2.77 -6.01
C ASP A 281 -19.55 2.70 -4.77
N ARG A 282 -18.96 2.63 -3.59
CA ARG A 282 -19.69 2.44 -2.34
C ARG A 282 -20.58 3.62 -1.99
N LEU A 283 -20.23 4.83 -2.39
CA LEU A 283 -20.96 6.06 -2.04
C LEU A 283 -22.13 6.32 -2.99
N SER A 284 -21.92 6.17 -4.28
CA SER A 284 -22.95 6.42 -5.29
C SER A 284 -23.75 5.18 -5.69
N GLY A 285 -23.22 3.97 -5.45
CA GLY A 285 -23.81 2.71 -5.94
C GLY A 285 -23.60 2.48 -7.45
N GLU A 286 -22.80 3.32 -8.11
CA GLU A 286 -22.53 3.22 -9.53
C GLU A 286 -21.58 2.05 -9.84
N ALA A 287 -21.86 1.33 -10.92
CA ALA A 287 -20.89 0.47 -11.56
C ALA A 287 -19.86 1.33 -12.29
N MET A 288 -18.58 1.11 -12.04
CA MET A 288 -17.50 1.88 -12.63
C MET A 288 -16.48 0.99 -13.30
N VAL A 289 -15.84 1.57 -14.31
CA VAL A 289 -14.62 1.04 -14.93
C VAL A 289 -13.51 2.03 -14.70
N PHE A 290 -12.36 1.54 -14.23
CA PHE A 290 -11.17 2.34 -14.06
C PHE A 290 -9.91 1.59 -14.49
N SER A 291 -8.86 2.32 -14.78
CA SER A 291 -7.55 1.79 -15.15
C SER A 291 -6.44 2.59 -14.51
N PHE A 292 -5.24 2.03 -14.58
CA PHE A 292 -4.01 2.74 -14.27
C PHE A 292 -3.26 3.04 -15.56
N SER A 293 -2.78 4.27 -15.71
CA SER A 293 -1.91 4.66 -16.83
C SER A 293 -0.58 5.18 -16.31
N LYS A 294 0.49 4.99 -17.10
CA LYS A 294 1.81 5.57 -16.82
C LYS A 294 1.87 7.07 -17.10
N GLU A 295 0.93 7.58 -17.87
CA GLU A 295 0.80 9.00 -18.18
C GLU A 295 -0.39 9.57 -17.42
N ARG A 296 -0.21 10.68 -16.73
CA ARG A 296 -1.32 11.46 -16.20
C ARG A 296 -2.08 12.06 -17.37
N PRO A 297 -3.38 11.77 -17.55
CA PRO A 297 -4.19 12.59 -18.41
C PRO A 297 -4.36 13.95 -17.71
N ASP A 298 -3.83 14.99 -18.31
CA ASP A 298 -4.08 16.39 -18.00
C ASP A 298 -3.99 16.75 -16.49
N GLU A 299 -2.89 17.30 -16.11
CA GLU A 299 -2.66 18.21 -15.02
C GLU A 299 -1.44 17.87 -14.17
N GLN A 300 -0.62 18.88 -14.08
CA GLN A 300 0.41 19.23 -13.09
C GLN A 300 0.98 18.09 -12.25
N ASP A 301 2.23 17.82 -12.46
CA ASP A 301 3.09 17.13 -11.51
C ASP A 301 2.72 17.51 -10.08
N GLY A 302 2.37 16.55 -9.26
CA GLY A 302 1.91 16.77 -7.89
C GLY A 302 2.83 16.16 -6.87
N LEU A 303 2.63 16.52 -5.61
CA LEU A 303 3.18 15.79 -4.49
C LEU A 303 2.43 14.46 -4.30
N ALA A 304 3.15 13.43 -3.89
CA ALA A 304 2.60 12.17 -3.46
C ALA A 304 3.07 11.81 -2.06
N VAL A 305 2.18 11.29 -1.24
CA VAL A 305 2.50 10.62 0.01
C VAL A 305 2.42 9.12 -0.19
N SER A 306 3.50 8.45 0.15
CA SER A 306 3.57 7.00 0.16
C SER A 306 3.75 6.53 1.59
N ASN A 307 2.86 5.68 2.08
CA ASN A 307 2.85 5.21 3.45
C ASN A 307 3.58 3.87 3.59
N PHE A 308 4.49 3.79 4.56
CA PHE A 308 5.14 2.55 4.94
C PHE A 308 4.57 2.08 6.27
N ASP A 309 3.70 1.11 6.20
CA ASP A 309 3.27 0.41 7.40
C ASP A 309 4.25 -0.74 7.68
N VAL A 310 5.22 -0.44 8.52
CA VAL A 310 6.30 -1.37 8.86
C VAL A 310 6.13 -1.97 10.25
N PHE A 311 5.05 -1.63 10.97
CA PHE A 311 4.83 -2.03 12.35
C PHE A 311 3.44 -2.61 12.58
N PRO A 312 3.30 -3.55 13.54
CA PRO A 312 1.99 -3.95 14.03
C PRO A 312 1.22 -2.74 14.58
N GLN A 313 -0.03 -2.61 14.19
CA GLN A 313 -0.85 -1.41 14.47
C GLN A 313 -1.28 -1.24 15.93
N ASP A 314 -1.14 -2.27 16.75
CA ASP A 314 -1.45 -2.22 18.18
C ASP A 314 -0.41 -1.47 19.03
N GLN A 315 0.66 -1.00 18.40
CA GLN A 315 1.82 -0.44 19.09
C GLN A 315 2.00 1.05 18.78
N LYS A 316 1.74 1.91 19.77
CA LYS A 316 2.12 3.33 19.69
C LYS A 316 3.64 3.45 19.69
N ARG A 317 4.20 4.02 18.62
CA ARG A 317 5.61 4.36 18.51
C ARG A 317 5.82 5.83 18.80
N THR A 318 6.83 6.16 19.58
CA THR A 318 7.07 7.53 20.04
C THR A 318 8.23 8.20 19.34
N SER A 319 9.21 7.44 18.87
CA SER A 319 10.39 7.98 18.20
C SER A 319 10.99 6.96 17.22
N TRP A 320 11.76 7.46 16.25
CA TRP A 320 12.37 6.64 15.21
C TRP A 320 13.69 7.23 14.70
N VAL A 321 14.50 6.36 14.07
CA VAL A 321 15.77 6.74 13.43
C VAL A 321 15.93 5.95 12.13
N TYR A 322 16.41 6.62 11.08
CA TYR A 322 16.74 6.05 9.78
C TYR A 322 18.24 6.16 9.50
N SER A 323 18.97 5.07 9.68
CA SER A 323 20.43 5.03 9.55
C SER A 323 20.92 3.61 9.28
N ASP A 324 22.14 3.47 8.79
CA ASP A 324 22.81 2.17 8.58
C ASP A 324 23.41 1.71 9.92
N PHE A 325 22.68 0.91 10.68
CA PHE A 325 23.11 0.41 11.98
C PHE A 325 23.96 -0.85 11.89
N ASP A 326 23.76 -1.68 10.87
CA ASP A 326 24.46 -2.94 10.72
C ASP A 326 25.68 -2.83 9.79
N GLY A 327 25.93 -1.68 9.18
CA GLY A 327 27.10 -1.37 8.37
C GLY A 327 27.12 -2.07 7.01
N ASP A 328 25.95 -2.41 6.43
CA ASP A 328 25.85 -3.04 5.12
C ASP A 328 25.74 -2.06 3.95
N GLY A 329 25.67 -0.76 4.24
CA GLY A 329 25.55 0.33 3.28
C GLY A 329 24.10 0.67 2.93
N LYS A 330 23.13 -0.03 3.47
CA LYS A 330 21.71 0.26 3.32
C LYS A 330 21.17 0.87 4.62
N LYS A 331 20.20 1.76 4.51
CA LYS A 331 19.65 2.38 5.72
C LYS A 331 18.55 1.53 6.32
N ASP A 332 18.63 1.39 7.64
CA ASP A 332 17.70 0.66 8.51
C ASP A 332 16.74 1.62 9.19
N VAL A 333 15.67 1.09 9.75
CA VAL A 333 14.75 1.83 10.63
C VAL A 333 14.80 1.21 12.03
N VAL A 334 14.96 2.05 13.04
CA VAL A 334 14.73 1.69 14.44
C VAL A 334 13.60 2.54 14.98
N THR A 335 12.67 1.93 15.68
CA THR A 335 11.61 2.66 16.38
C THR A 335 11.51 2.23 17.84
N ALA A 336 11.00 3.13 18.67
CA ALA A 336 10.79 2.89 20.08
C ALA A 336 9.31 2.97 20.47
N SER A 337 8.93 2.22 21.49
CA SER A 337 7.61 2.30 22.12
C SER A 337 7.77 2.70 23.58
N SER A 338 7.04 3.73 24.00
CA SER A 338 7.00 4.11 25.42
C SER A 338 6.30 3.06 26.31
N ALA A 339 5.51 2.16 25.72
CA ALA A 339 4.66 1.25 26.46
C ALA A 339 5.26 -0.14 26.72
N LYS A 340 6.34 -0.55 26.02
CA LYS A 340 6.79 -1.95 26.03
C LYS A 340 8.25 -2.18 26.43
N GLY A 341 9.03 -1.16 26.71
CA GLY A 341 10.46 -1.33 27.04
C GLY A 341 11.26 -2.05 25.94
N GLU A 342 10.95 -1.78 24.67
CA GLU A 342 11.57 -2.41 23.53
C GLU A 342 11.81 -1.43 22.38
N ILE A 343 12.81 -1.77 21.57
CA ILE A 343 13.01 -1.16 20.26
C ILE A 343 12.70 -2.18 19.18
N LEU A 344 12.11 -1.74 18.06
CA LEU A 344 11.97 -2.55 16.86
C LEU A 344 13.01 -2.10 15.83
N TYR A 345 13.72 -3.07 15.30
CA TYR A 345 14.72 -2.90 14.26
C TYR A 345 14.26 -3.53 12.96
N LEU A 346 14.32 -2.78 11.88
CA LEU A 346 14.03 -3.21 10.53
C LEU A 346 15.26 -2.98 9.67
N SER A 347 15.95 -4.06 9.31
CA SER A 347 17.10 -3.98 8.41
C SER A 347 16.65 -3.62 7.00
N GLY A 348 17.36 -2.69 6.36
CA GLY A 348 17.10 -2.24 5.01
C GLY A 348 17.45 -3.28 3.95
N LYS A 349 16.63 -3.36 2.91
CA LYS A 349 16.93 -4.13 1.69
C LYS A 349 17.44 -3.24 0.56
N GLY A 350 17.25 -1.94 0.67
CA GLY A 350 17.40 -0.95 -0.38
C GLY A 350 16.04 -0.52 -0.92
N SER A 351 16.01 0.54 -1.74
CA SER A 351 14.79 1.07 -2.37
C SER A 351 13.60 1.25 -1.43
N MET A 352 13.86 1.66 -0.18
CA MET A 352 12.85 1.84 0.87
C MET A 352 12.06 0.57 1.21
N SER A 353 12.64 -0.61 1.06
CA SER A 353 12.08 -1.87 1.55
C SER A 353 12.90 -2.41 2.72
N PHE A 354 12.23 -3.16 3.62
CA PHE A 354 12.80 -3.62 4.87
C PHE A 354 12.53 -5.11 5.10
N PHE A 355 13.41 -5.74 5.90
CA PHE A 355 13.13 -7.08 6.43
C PHE A 355 12.10 -6.99 7.57
N ASN A 356 11.63 -8.16 8.03
CA ASN A 356 10.71 -8.21 9.17
C ASN A 356 11.29 -7.52 10.39
N PRO A 357 10.46 -6.79 11.16
CA PRO A 357 10.91 -6.16 12.39
C PRO A 357 11.37 -7.20 13.40
N VAL A 358 12.48 -6.90 14.06
CA VAL A 358 13.02 -7.70 15.16
C VAL A 358 12.97 -6.85 16.43
N SER A 359 12.36 -7.37 17.49
CA SER A 359 12.28 -6.70 18.78
C SER A 359 13.53 -6.98 19.60
N TYR A 360 14.06 -5.94 20.25
CA TYR A 360 15.13 -6.02 21.21
C TYR A 360 14.75 -5.32 22.53
N PRO A 361 15.08 -5.90 23.69
CA PRO A 361 14.83 -5.27 24.99
C PRO A 361 15.57 -3.93 25.11
N SER A 362 14.88 -2.95 25.68
CA SER A 362 15.41 -1.60 25.94
C SER A 362 14.82 -1.01 27.22
N LEU A 363 14.98 0.29 27.45
CA LEU A 363 14.42 1.00 28.58
C LEU A 363 12.89 1.12 28.48
N ASN A 364 12.19 1.19 29.60
CA ASN A 364 10.76 1.53 29.63
C ASN A 364 10.54 3.02 29.44
N GLY A 365 9.34 3.43 29.00
CA GLY A 365 8.99 4.84 28.89
C GLY A 365 9.88 5.64 27.93
N ILE A 366 10.35 5.04 26.84
CA ILE A 366 11.21 5.71 25.85
C ILE A 366 10.44 6.85 25.19
N THR A 367 10.98 8.07 25.27
CA THR A 367 10.42 9.26 24.61
C THR A 367 11.20 9.68 23.38
N SER A 368 12.52 9.47 23.36
CA SER A 368 13.37 9.84 22.23
C SER A 368 14.45 8.78 21.96
N ILE A 369 14.75 8.60 20.68
CA ILE A 369 15.92 7.87 20.21
C ILE A 369 16.62 8.68 19.11
N CYS A 370 17.95 8.57 19.02
CA CYS A 370 18.71 9.12 17.90
C CYS A 370 19.91 8.24 17.54
N GLY A 371 20.37 8.35 16.29
CA GLY A 371 21.61 7.71 15.85
C GLY A 371 22.81 8.50 16.34
N VAL A 372 23.88 7.83 16.74
CA VAL A 372 25.16 8.43 17.16
C VAL A 372 26.25 7.86 16.26
N ARG A 373 26.88 8.68 15.43
CA ARG A 373 27.98 8.26 14.59
C ARG A 373 29.23 8.03 15.43
N LEU A 374 29.54 6.75 15.66
CA LEU A 374 30.70 6.33 16.44
C LEU A 374 31.99 6.24 15.61
N SER A 375 31.82 6.06 14.30
CA SER A 375 32.88 6.07 13.29
C SER A 375 32.24 6.16 11.89
N PRO A 376 32.99 6.37 10.79
CA PRO A 376 32.45 6.41 9.45
C PRO A 376 31.61 5.20 9.01
N LYS A 377 31.75 4.05 9.74
CA LYS A 377 31.06 2.79 9.42
C LYS A 377 30.25 2.21 10.59
N ALA A 378 30.08 2.95 11.67
CA ALA A 378 29.38 2.45 12.85
C ALA A 378 28.51 3.54 13.46
N VAL A 379 27.22 3.24 13.54
CA VAL A 379 26.21 4.08 14.20
C VAL A 379 25.70 3.37 15.45
N GLY A 380 25.73 4.08 16.57
CA GLY A 380 25.08 3.67 17.80
C GLY A 380 23.65 4.21 17.88
N LEU A 381 22.88 3.70 18.82
CA LEU A 381 21.53 4.19 19.13
C LEU A 381 21.51 4.73 20.53
N LEU A 382 21.24 6.03 20.67
CA LEU A 382 20.98 6.69 21.93
C LEU A 382 19.49 6.52 22.27
N VAL A 383 19.20 6.21 23.53
CA VAL A 383 17.84 5.99 24.02
C VAL A 383 17.63 6.83 25.29
N LEU A 384 16.59 7.65 25.29
CA LEU A 384 16.17 8.46 26.44
C LEU A 384 14.89 7.89 27.05
N SER A 385 14.92 7.63 28.35
CA SER A 385 13.79 7.21 29.17
C SER A 385 13.64 8.09 30.39
N PRO A 386 12.73 9.05 30.38
CA PRO A 386 12.41 9.82 31.61
C PRO A 386 11.80 8.96 32.70
N GLU A 387 11.02 7.93 32.36
CA GLU A 387 10.41 7.03 33.35
C GLU A 387 11.43 6.29 34.20
N GLU A 388 12.54 5.86 33.61
CA GLU A 388 13.64 5.21 34.31
C GLU A 388 14.73 6.22 34.77
N ASN A 389 14.58 7.50 34.45
CA ASN A 389 15.58 8.54 34.60
C ASN A 389 16.94 8.11 34.03
N LEU A 390 16.95 7.60 32.82
CA LEU A 390 18.13 7.04 32.16
C LEU A 390 18.26 7.53 30.71
N VAL A 391 19.50 7.81 30.36
CA VAL A 391 19.97 7.92 28.98
C VAL A 391 20.97 6.81 28.75
N GLY A 392 20.79 6.02 27.68
CA GLY A 392 21.69 4.91 27.38
C GLY A 392 22.10 4.84 25.95
N LEU A 393 23.32 4.39 25.70
CA LEU A 393 23.85 4.14 24.35
C LEU A 393 23.95 2.65 24.08
N THR A 394 23.44 2.21 22.93
CA THR A 394 23.63 0.85 22.44
C THR A 394 24.11 0.87 20.99
N HIS A 395 24.56 -0.27 20.49
CA HIS A 395 24.96 -0.42 19.10
C HIS A 395 24.65 -1.83 18.61
N PHE A 396 24.42 -1.95 17.32
CA PHE A 396 24.18 -3.23 16.67
C PHE A 396 25.50 -4.04 16.57
N ARG A 397 25.45 -5.31 16.97
CA ARG A 397 26.61 -6.23 16.90
C ARG A 397 26.29 -7.35 15.96
N ARG A 398 27.01 -7.42 14.83
CA ARG A 398 26.93 -8.57 13.94
C ARG A 398 27.59 -9.81 14.54
N GLU A 399 26.97 -10.95 14.37
CA GLU A 399 27.60 -12.25 14.66
C GLU A 399 28.68 -12.53 13.62
N ARG A 400 29.81 -13.08 14.06
CA ARG A 400 30.96 -13.32 13.20
C ARG A 400 30.62 -14.28 12.07
N GLY A 401 30.68 -13.80 10.80
CA GLY A 401 30.37 -14.60 9.61
C GLY A 401 28.88 -14.76 9.29
N SER A 402 28.01 -13.97 9.90
CA SER A 402 26.57 -13.99 9.68
C SER A 402 26.06 -12.59 9.32
N SER A 403 24.96 -12.51 8.59
CA SER A 403 24.16 -11.29 8.45
C SER A 403 23.28 -11.02 9.68
N LYS A 404 23.24 -11.98 10.64
CA LYS A 404 22.52 -11.83 11.88
C LYS A 404 23.31 -11.01 12.89
N GLY A 405 22.60 -10.25 13.70
CA GLY A 405 23.15 -9.45 14.78
C GLY A 405 22.07 -9.06 15.78
N SER A 406 22.44 -8.30 16.80
CA SER A 406 21.52 -7.84 17.82
C SER A 406 21.96 -6.52 18.42
N PHE A 407 21.00 -5.72 18.89
CA PHE A 407 21.27 -4.63 19.81
C PHE A 407 21.48 -5.19 21.22
N ALA A 408 22.54 -4.73 21.88
CA ALA A 408 22.72 -4.98 23.30
C ALA A 408 21.77 -4.10 24.12
N PHE A 409 21.54 -4.40 25.38
CA PHE A 409 20.83 -3.48 26.27
C PHE A 409 21.62 -2.17 26.40
N PRO A 410 20.94 -0.99 26.39
CA PRO A 410 21.63 0.31 26.46
C PRO A 410 22.54 0.47 27.68
N VAL A 411 23.73 1.00 27.45
CA VAL A 411 24.70 1.30 28.51
C VAL A 411 24.40 2.70 29.05
N PRO A 412 24.09 2.87 30.37
CA PRO A 412 23.74 4.16 30.93
C PRO A 412 24.90 5.16 30.84
N ILE A 413 24.56 6.41 30.50
CA ILE A 413 25.46 7.57 30.63
C ILE A 413 25.35 8.08 32.07
N PRO A 414 26.46 8.41 32.76
CA PRO A 414 26.44 8.78 34.17
C PRO A 414 26.01 10.25 34.38
N VAL A 415 24.80 10.59 33.93
CA VAL A 415 24.23 11.94 34.04
C VAL A 415 23.81 12.23 35.48
N LYS A 416 24.02 13.47 35.93
CA LYS A 416 23.45 13.96 37.19
C LYS A 416 22.20 14.78 36.89
N GLY A 417 21.09 14.46 37.52
CA GLY A 417 19.79 15.07 37.24
C GLY A 417 18.94 14.24 36.26
N GLU A 418 17.88 14.81 35.77
CA GLU A 418 16.94 14.20 34.84
C GLU A 418 17.19 14.72 33.42
N ALA A 419 17.43 13.81 32.46
CA ALA A 419 17.58 14.20 31.07
C ALA A 419 16.20 14.41 30.41
N VAL A 420 16.00 15.60 29.86
CA VAL A 420 14.75 16.08 29.27
C VAL A 420 14.74 15.89 27.76
N ASP A 421 15.90 16.15 27.13
CA ASP A 421 16.08 15.94 25.67
C ASP A 421 17.47 15.38 25.37
N ALA A 422 17.59 14.66 24.26
CA ALA A 422 18.83 14.01 23.87
C ALA A 422 18.99 14.00 22.35
N LEU A 423 20.16 14.42 21.87
CA LEU A 423 20.54 14.32 20.46
C LEU A 423 22.03 14.00 20.29
N SER A 424 22.51 13.89 19.08
CA SER A 424 23.94 13.72 18.78
C SER A 424 24.38 14.69 17.69
N ALA A 425 25.61 15.16 17.79
CA ALA A 425 26.25 16.04 16.82
C ALA A 425 27.77 15.96 16.93
N ASP A 426 28.49 16.11 15.85
CA ASP A 426 29.95 16.19 15.80
C ASP A 426 30.37 17.63 16.17
N VAL A 427 30.61 17.90 17.44
CA VAL A 427 30.89 19.28 17.93
C VAL A 427 32.35 19.61 18.00
N ASP A 428 33.25 18.63 17.91
CA ASP A 428 34.70 18.86 17.90
C ASP A 428 35.35 18.63 16.51
N GLY A 429 34.55 18.22 15.51
CA GLY A 429 34.97 18.04 14.12
C GLY A 429 35.82 16.79 13.88
N ASP A 430 35.81 15.79 14.80
CA ASP A 430 36.64 14.58 14.68
C ASP A 430 36.00 13.50 13.78
N GLY A 431 34.81 13.77 13.28
CA GLY A 431 34.02 12.86 12.43
C GLY A 431 33.19 11.84 13.21
N LYS A 432 33.10 11.98 14.54
CA LYS A 432 32.20 11.22 15.41
C LYS A 432 31.27 12.17 16.11
N ASP A 433 30.13 11.65 16.52
CA ASP A 433 29.16 12.48 17.22
C ASP A 433 29.38 12.43 18.74
N GLU A 434 29.32 13.59 19.40
CA GLU A 434 29.09 13.74 20.82
C GLU A 434 27.58 13.58 21.12
N ILE A 435 27.30 13.23 22.37
CA ILE A 435 25.94 13.15 22.90
C ILE A 435 25.63 14.46 23.61
N ILE A 436 24.55 15.10 23.22
CA ILE A 436 24.09 16.39 23.72
C ILE A 436 22.82 16.15 24.55
N LEU A 437 22.81 16.57 25.79
CA LEU A 437 21.68 16.39 26.70
C LEU A 437 21.22 17.73 27.26
N ILE A 438 19.91 17.94 27.34
CA ILE A 438 19.35 18.90 28.30
C ILE A 438 19.06 18.14 29.59
N VAL A 439 19.56 18.66 30.69
CA VAL A 439 19.42 18.04 32.02
C VAL A 439 18.77 19.02 32.97
N GLU A 440 17.81 18.57 33.76
CA GLU A 440 17.19 19.28 34.85
C GLU A 440 17.81 18.81 36.19
N GLU A 441 18.33 19.75 36.97
CA GLU A 441 18.74 19.52 38.37
C GLU A 441 18.10 20.58 39.25
N LYS A 442 17.20 20.22 40.16
CA LYS A 442 16.55 21.13 41.14
C LYS A 442 15.85 22.34 40.48
N SER A 443 15.22 22.14 39.33
CA SER A 443 14.55 23.15 38.51
C SER A 443 15.47 24.12 37.75
N ASP A 444 16.77 23.88 37.76
CA ASP A 444 17.73 24.55 36.90
C ASP A 444 18.06 23.64 35.72
N PHE A 445 18.25 24.22 34.54
CA PHE A 445 18.54 23.47 33.31
C PHE A 445 19.99 23.66 32.89
N ALA A 446 20.61 22.61 32.37
CA ALA A 446 21.94 22.67 31.79
C ALA A 446 22.00 21.87 30.49
N LEU A 447 22.84 22.36 29.57
CA LEU A 447 23.23 21.59 28.37
C LEU A 447 24.55 20.89 28.65
N GLN A 448 24.57 19.57 28.57
CA GLN A 448 25.77 18.75 28.75
C GLN A 448 26.21 18.13 27.42
N VAL A 449 27.53 18.16 27.18
CA VAL A 449 28.17 17.54 26.00
C VAL A 449 29.01 16.37 26.47
N TRP A 450 28.69 15.16 25.98
CA TRP A 450 29.34 13.93 26.38
C TRP A 450 30.06 13.26 25.22
N GLN A 451 31.35 13.00 25.38
CA GLN A 451 32.15 12.27 24.42
C GLN A 451 32.08 10.75 24.67
N VAL A 452 31.92 9.98 23.60
CA VAL A 452 31.95 8.52 23.65
C VAL A 452 33.38 8.01 23.47
N LYS A 453 34.02 7.53 24.56
CA LYS A 453 35.41 7.01 24.55
C LYS A 453 35.55 5.50 24.38
N GLY A 454 34.47 4.81 24.11
CA GLY A 454 34.42 3.36 23.93
C GLY A 454 33.04 2.80 24.19
N GLN A 455 32.90 1.50 24.22
CA GLN A 455 31.58 0.86 24.31
C GLN A 455 30.84 1.12 25.64
N LYS A 456 31.54 1.52 26.70
CA LYS A 456 30.98 1.70 28.06
C LYS A 456 31.62 2.88 28.81
N SER A 457 32.29 3.78 28.11
CA SER A 457 33.02 4.88 28.73
C SER A 457 32.59 6.20 28.10
N PHE A 458 32.14 7.10 28.95
CA PHE A 458 31.68 8.44 28.56
C PHE A 458 32.49 9.49 29.35
N ASN A 459 32.76 10.61 28.70
CA ASN A 459 33.47 11.73 29.33
C ASN A 459 32.67 13.01 29.12
N LEU A 460 32.35 13.71 30.19
CA LEU A 460 31.72 15.02 30.09
C LEU A 460 32.76 16.03 29.58
N LEU A 461 32.52 16.61 28.42
CA LEU A 461 33.38 17.63 27.82
C LEU A 461 33.04 19.02 28.34
N SER A 462 31.77 19.37 28.35
CA SER A 462 31.31 20.67 28.82
C SER A 462 29.89 20.58 29.40
N GLU A 463 29.62 21.56 30.29
CA GLU A 463 28.33 21.78 30.89
C GLU A 463 28.06 23.29 30.91
N ILE A 464 26.86 23.70 30.47
CA ILE A 464 26.47 25.09 30.29
C ILE A 464 25.11 25.28 30.95
N ASP A 465 25.05 26.20 31.93
CA ASP A 465 23.78 26.58 32.54
C ASP A 465 22.87 27.28 31.54
N LEU A 466 21.61 26.89 31.51
CA LEU A 466 20.57 27.43 30.63
C LEU A 466 19.62 28.32 31.43
N ASP A 467 19.53 29.60 31.07
CA ASP A 467 18.65 30.56 31.78
C ASP A 467 17.20 30.43 31.28
N PHE A 468 16.54 29.31 31.60
CA PHE A 468 15.13 29.08 31.37
C PHE A 468 14.36 28.94 32.68
N ARG A 469 13.16 29.52 32.72
CA ARG A 469 12.23 29.36 33.86
C ARG A 469 11.35 28.14 33.75
N ARG A 470 11.30 27.55 32.57
CA ARG A 470 10.49 26.37 32.27
C ARG A 470 11.31 25.41 31.41
N GLU A 471 10.86 24.17 31.38
CA GLU A 471 11.46 23.12 30.59
C GLU A 471 11.60 23.54 29.11
N PRO A 472 12.83 23.46 28.56
CA PRO A 472 13.07 23.70 27.15
C PRO A 472 12.29 22.68 26.26
N SER A 473 11.86 23.12 25.09
CA SER A 473 11.15 22.26 24.13
C SER A 473 12.06 21.38 23.27
N GLY A 474 13.39 21.58 23.37
CA GLY A 474 14.40 20.78 22.69
C GLY A 474 15.63 21.58 22.25
N VAL A 475 16.58 20.88 21.64
CA VAL A 475 17.78 21.46 21.02
C VAL A 475 17.77 21.23 19.51
N PHE A 476 18.20 22.24 18.77
CA PHE A 476 18.35 22.16 17.32
C PHE A 476 19.81 22.48 16.93
N PRO A 477 20.54 21.53 16.30
CA PRO A 477 21.89 21.74 15.82
C PRO A 477 21.88 22.48 14.49
N CYS A 478 22.75 23.48 14.30
CA CYS A 478 22.86 24.27 13.08
C CYS A 478 24.26 24.91 12.97
N LEU A 479 24.57 25.47 11.82
CA LEU A 479 25.75 26.29 11.58
C LEU A 479 25.27 27.75 11.50
N LEU A 480 25.54 28.57 12.52
CA LEU A 480 24.96 29.91 12.60
C LEU A 480 25.92 31.01 12.16
N ASP A 481 27.14 31.02 12.71
CA ASP A 481 28.06 32.14 12.52
C ASP A 481 28.97 32.00 11.28
N GLY A 482 28.76 30.92 10.54
CA GLY A 482 29.44 30.68 9.27
C GLY A 482 30.83 30.07 9.40
N ASP A 483 31.20 29.59 10.60
CA ASP A 483 32.31 28.64 10.75
C ASP A 483 31.82 27.19 10.47
N GLU A 484 32.69 26.20 10.56
CA GLU A 484 32.33 24.81 10.30
C GLU A 484 31.90 24.06 11.59
N SER A 485 31.80 24.78 12.74
CA SER A 485 31.46 24.21 14.02
C SER A 485 29.95 24.18 14.23
N ILE A 486 29.44 23.09 14.77
CA ILE A 486 28.00 22.97 15.05
C ILE A 486 27.62 23.79 16.26
N ASP A 487 26.73 24.75 16.06
CA ASP A 487 26.08 25.58 17.06
C ASP A 487 24.76 24.98 17.53
N PHE A 488 24.21 25.49 18.63
CA PHE A 488 22.90 25.04 19.11
C PHE A 488 21.93 26.19 19.32
N LEU A 489 20.67 25.92 18.91
CA LEU A 489 19.53 26.66 19.42
C LEU A 489 18.86 25.82 20.49
N VAL A 490 18.80 26.31 21.72
CA VAL A 490 17.99 25.70 22.78
C VAL A 490 16.63 26.38 22.77
N LEU A 491 15.58 25.61 22.54
CA LEU A 491 14.24 26.08 22.18
C LEU A 491 13.32 26.12 23.40
N SER A 492 12.33 27.01 23.34
CA SER A 492 11.26 27.08 24.33
C SER A 492 9.94 27.48 23.66
N GLU A 493 8.84 26.86 24.07
CA GLU A 493 7.48 27.20 23.62
C GLU A 493 6.97 28.53 24.20
N ARG A 494 7.67 29.11 25.20
CA ARG A 494 7.17 30.27 25.95
C ARG A 494 8.17 31.37 26.18
N GLU A 495 9.41 31.12 25.90
CA GLU A 495 10.52 32.05 26.08
C GLU A 495 11.36 32.16 24.82
N PRO A 496 12.12 33.22 24.58
CA PRO A 496 13.05 33.30 23.45
C PRO A 496 14.11 32.21 23.54
N SER A 497 14.38 31.54 22.41
CA SER A 497 15.42 30.51 22.34
C SER A 497 16.79 31.04 22.71
N LEU A 498 17.66 30.22 23.30
CA LEU A 498 19.06 30.55 23.50
C LEU A 498 19.88 30.19 22.26
N VAL A 499 20.81 31.10 21.92
CA VAL A 499 21.79 30.90 20.84
C VAL A 499 23.11 30.56 21.49
N LEU A 500 23.61 29.34 21.26
CA LEU A 500 24.89 28.88 21.79
C LEU A 500 25.86 28.66 20.65
N LEU A 501 26.85 29.51 20.51
CA LEU A 501 27.91 29.40 19.50
C LEU A 501 29.02 28.49 20.05
N ASN A 502 29.53 27.62 19.20
CA ASN A 502 30.61 26.68 19.47
C ASN A 502 31.97 27.37 19.25
N GLU A 503 32.69 27.71 20.32
CA GLU A 503 34.03 28.32 20.28
C GLU A 503 35.16 27.30 19.97
N GLY A 504 34.79 26.04 19.63
CA GLY A 504 35.69 24.93 19.37
C GLY A 504 35.85 23.99 20.59
N GLU A 505 36.26 22.74 20.30
CA GLU A 505 36.43 21.67 21.30
C GLU A 505 35.20 21.39 22.16
N GLY A 506 33.98 21.63 21.65
CA GLY A 506 32.74 21.45 22.40
C GLY A 506 32.49 22.48 23.49
N LYS A 507 33.13 23.64 23.43
CA LYS A 507 32.89 24.78 24.32
C LYS A 507 31.91 25.75 23.69
N PHE A 508 30.86 26.08 24.43
CA PHE A 508 29.78 26.91 23.91
C PHE A 508 29.65 28.20 24.69
N LYS A 509 29.25 29.26 23.98
CA LYS A 509 28.99 30.56 24.53
C LYS A 509 27.64 31.10 24.12
N GLU A 510 26.85 31.60 25.04
CA GLU A 510 25.60 32.26 24.72
C GLU A 510 25.85 33.59 23.97
N SER A 511 25.16 33.74 22.84
CA SER A 511 25.22 34.90 21.96
C SER A 511 23.82 35.49 21.73
N CYS A 512 23.77 36.63 21.01
CA CYS A 512 22.51 37.29 20.58
C CYS A 512 21.56 37.66 21.74
N LYS A 513 22.06 37.91 22.98
CA LYS A 513 21.22 38.19 24.15
C LYS A 513 20.25 39.35 23.92
N ASP A 514 20.70 40.39 23.25
CA ASP A 514 19.94 41.61 23.02
C ASP A 514 19.28 41.67 21.61
N SER A 515 19.44 40.63 20.80
CA SER A 515 18.91 40.54 19.45
C SER A 515 17.39 40.69 19.40
N SER A 516 16.92 41.56 18.50
CA SER A 516 15.50 41.69 18.22
C SER A 516 14.94 40.47 17.49
N ILE A 517 15.75 39.79 16.69
CA ILE A 517 15.39 38.55 15.97
C ILE A 517 15.18 37.44 16.98
N ARG A 518 16.11 37.26 17.94
CA ARG A 518 15.95 36.31 19.02
C ARG A 518 14.63 36.51 19.80
N LYS A 519 14.30 37.75 20.14
CA LYS A 519 13.10 38.09 20.92
C LYS A 519 11.80 38.01 20.12
N SER A 520 11.84 37.95 18.78
CA SER A 520 10.68 37.94 17.93
C SER A 520 10.56 36.67 17.07
N VAL A 521 11.56 36.38 16.22
CA VAL A 521 11.53 35.28 15.28
C VAL A 521 11.88 33.96 15.94
N LEU A 522 12.82 33.97 16.89
CA LEU A 522 13.26 32.79 17.65
C LEU A 522 12.52 32.62 18.99
N SER A 523 11.31 33.14 19.09
CA SER A 523 10.47 33.00 20.30
C SER A 523 9.38 31.97 20.05
N GLU A 524 9.02 31.22 21.07
CA GLU A 524 7.93 30.22 21.05
C GLU A 524 8.13 29.14 19.97
N LEU A 525 9.33 28.56 19.93
CA LEU A 525 9.71 27.56 18.93
C LEU A 525 9.76 26.14 19.49
N VAL A 526 9.50 25.21 18.57
CA VAL A 526 9.71 23.76 18.73
C VAL A 526 10.57 23.24 17.57
N PRO A 527 11.28 22.12 17.74
CA PRO A 527 12.19 21.60 16.69
C PRO A 527 11.54 21.43 15.32
N SER A 528 10.27 21.07 15.25
CA SER A 528 9.55 20.88 13.99
C SER A 528 9.31 22.16 13.19
N ARG A 529 9.55 23.33 13.74
CA ARG A 529 9.47 24.62 13.04
C ARG A 529 10.80 25.07 12.41
N LEU A 530 11.85 24.28 12.61
CA LEU A 530 13.20 24.63 12.15
C LEU A 530 13.68 23.71 11.03
N GLY A 531 14.54 24.23 10.19
CA GLY A 531 15.27 23.54 9.16
C GLY A 531 16.55 24.30 8.81
N THR A 532 17.36 23.74 7.91
CA THR A 532 18.55 24.39 7.36
C THR A 532 18.61 24.19 5.85
N ALA A 533 19.10 25.17 5.11
CA ALA A 533 19.31 25.06 3.67
C ALA A 533 20.37 26.05 3.21
N ASP A 534 21.25 25.62 2.32
CA ASP A 534 22.17 26.50 1.61
C ASP A 534 21.44 27.13 0.40
N LEU A 535 20.89 28.32 0.59
CA LEU A 535 20.06 29.01 -0.40
C LEU A 535 20.87 29.81 -1.43
N ASN A 536 22.08 30.17 -1.08
CA ASN A 536 22.95 31.01 -1.90
C ASN A 536 24.09 30.22 -2.57
N GLY A 537 24.28 28.93 -2.22
CA GLY A 537 25.29 28.06 -2.80
C GLY A 537 26.72 28.31 -2.29
N ASP A 538 26.87 28.95 -1.11
CA ASP A 538 28.19 29.27 -0.55
C ASP A 538 28.73 28.14 0.39
N GLY A 539 27.97 27.08 0.57
CA GLY A 539 28.30 25.93 1.42
C GLY A 539 27.95 26.16 2.88
N LYS A 540 27.33 27.28 3.24
CA LYS A 540 26.92 27.63 4.61
C LYS A 540 25.40 27.69 4.67
N PRO A 541 24.75 26.70 5.30
CA PRO A 541 23.30 26.65 5.29
C PRO A 541 22.70 27.75 6.18
N GLU A 542 21.70 28.45 5.66
CA GLU A 542 20.85 29.36 6.40
C GLU A 542 19.94 28.59 7.35
N LEU A 543 19.61 29.22 8.49
CA LEU A 543 18.59 28.73 9.41
C LEU A 543 17.19 29.07 8.89
N LEU A 544 16.35 28.07 8.70
CA LEU A 544 14.94 28.24 8.31
C LEU A 544 14.05 28.22 9.54
N VAL A 545 13.18 29.22 9.65
CA VAL A 545 12.21 29.33 10.74
C VAL A 545 10.81 29.43 10.17
N ALA A 546 10.02 28.39 10.38
CA ALA A 546 8.60 28.34 10.00
C ALA A 546 7.73 29.03 11.06
N GLY A 547 6.86 29.90 10.60
CA GLY A 547 5.92 30.65 11.43
C GLY A 547 4.51 30.59 10.88
N LYS A 548 3.70 31.55 11.23
CA LYS A 548 2.33 31.64 10.74
C LYS A 548 2.34 32.17 9.32
N GLY A 549 1.98 31.29 8.35
CA GLY A 549 1.85 31.60 6.92
C GLY A 549 3.15 31.94 6.20
N GLN A 550 4.32 31.69 6.81
CA GLN A 550 5.61 32.04 6.20
C GLN A 550 6.76 31.20 6.76
N VAL A 551 7.78 31.02 5.94
CA VAL A 551 9.10 30.53 6.35
C VAL A 551 10.11 31.66 6.19
N ARG A 552 10.99 31.88 7.15
CA ARG A 552 12.08 32.89 7.08
C ARG A 552 13.42 32.18 7.09
N ALA A 553 14.32 32.62 6.23
CA ALA A 553 15.73 32.26 6.26
C ALA A 553 16.50 33.31 7.05
N LEU A 554 17.33 32.87 7.97
CA LEU A 554 18.17 33.72 8.80
C LEU A 554 19.64 33.46 8.49
N ASN A 555 20.40 34.54 8.35
CA ASN A 555 21.85 34.51 8.18
C ASN A 555 22.54 35.23 9.34
N TRP A 556 23.79 34.89 9.56
CA TRP A 556 24.66 35.60 10.50
C TRP A 556 25.28 36.86 9.88
N SER A 557 25.19 37.97 10.58
CA SER A 557 25.81 39.21 10.12
C SER A 557 26.14 40.12 11.31
N LYS A 558 27.39 40.55 11.46
CA LYS A 558 27.85 41.50 12.47
C LYS A 558 27.48 41.05 13.88
N ASP A 559 27.78 39.80 14.20
CA ASP A 559 27.56 39.17 15.52
C ASP A 559 26.07 39.06 15.93
N ASP A 560 25.15 39.10 14.94
CA ASP A 560 23.72 38.88 15.18
C ASP A 560 23.06 38.17 13.96
N LEU A 561 21.83 37.65 14.17
CA LEU A 561 21.01 37.05 13.15
C LEU A 561 20.19 38.11 12.41
N ILE A 562 20.09 37.99 11.11
CA ILE A 562 19.27 38.86 10.25
C ILE A 562 18.36 37.98 9.39
N VAL A 563 17.16 38.45 9.07
CA VAL A 563 16.28 37.80 8.07
C VAL A 563 16.85 38.15 6.68
N SER A 564 17.34 37.13 5.99
CA SER A 564 17.85 37.27 4.61
C SER A 564 16.75 37.10 3.56
N GLN A 565 15.78 36.20 3.82
CA GLN A 565 14.70 35.91 2.87
C GLN A 565 13.43 35.48 3.60
N GLN A 566 12.27 35.72 2.98
CA GLN A 566 10.98 35.24 3.47
C GLN A 566 10.21 34.59 2.34
N PHE A 567 9.63 33.41 2.62
CA PHE A 567 8.79 32.64 1.73
C PHE A 567 7.37 32.62 2.32
N ASN A 568 6.39 33.06 1.53
CA ASN A 568 5.01 33.15 1.97
C ASN A 568 4.23 31.93 1.45
N ALA A 569 3.46 31.30 2.32
CA ALA A 569 2.50 30.28 1.96
C ALA A 569 1.38 30.85 1.10
N THR A 570 0.78 30.03 0.26
CA THR A 570 -0.40 30.44 -0.54
C THR A 570 -1.55 30.83 0.38
N GLU A 571 -1.72 30.14 1.50
CA GLU A 571 -2.69 30.47 2.54
C GLU A 571 -1.97 31.05 3.77
N PRO A 572 -2.12 32.36 4.03
CA PRO A 572 -1.33 33.01 5.09
C PRO A 572 -1.86 32.74 6.51
N GLN A 573 -2.99 32.03 6.63
CA GLN A 573 -3.59 31.71 7.91
C GLN A 573 -3.31 30.26 8.27
N GLY A 574 -2.40 30.04 9.19
CA GLY A 574 -2.05 28.71 9.67
C GLY A 574 -0.58 28.63 10.03
N ASP A 575 -0.26 27.72 10.93
CA ASP A 575 1.14 27.45 11.30
C ASP A 575 1.79 26.54 10.27
N LEU A 576 3.04 26.88 9.94
CA LEU A 576 3.86 26.04 9.09
C LEU A 576 4.84 25.24 9.94
N THR A 577 5.13 24.02 9.51
CA THR A 577 6.13 23.15 10.15
C THR A 577 6.95 22.42 9.09
N VAL A 578 8.08 21.86 9.48
CA VAL A 578 8.98 21.06 8.62
C VAL A 578 9.41 21.82 7.35
N PRO A 579 10.05 23.00 7.50
CA PRO A 579 10.59 23.70 6.34
C PRO A 579 11.85 22.98 5.86
N VAL A 580 11.81 22.41 4.65
CA VAL A 580 12.93 21.66 4.06
C VAL A 580 13.09 22.02 2.59
N PHE A 581 14.32 22.26 2.15
CA PHE A 581 14.64 22.39 0.74
C PHE A 581 15.13 21.06 0.18
N LEU A 582 14.46 20.58 -0.87
CA LEU A 582 14.73 19.31 -1.53
C LEU A 582 14.60 19.46 -3.04
N ASP A 583 15.47 18.81 -3.79
CA ASP A 583 15.31 18.61 -5.24
C ASP A 583 14.33 17.44 -5.44
N LEU A 584 13.04 17.74 -5.48
CA LEU A 584 11.96 16.76 -5.54
C LEU A 584 11.87 16.05 -6.91
N ASP A 585 12.31 16.71 -7.99
CA ASP A 585 12.15 16.21 -9.36
C ASP A 585 13.47 15.81 -10.03
N GLY A 586 14.61 16.03 -9.38
CA GLY A 586 15.92 15.68 -9.90
C GLY A 586 16.43 16.64 -10.98
N ASN A 587 15.89 17.86 -11.04
CA ASN A 587 16.30 18.88 -12.02
C ASN A 587 17.52 19.70 -11.57
N GLY A 588 18.04 19.45 -10.37
CA GLY A 588 19.17 20.15 -9.77
C GLY A 588 18.79 21.46 -9.08
N LYS A 589 17.52 21.80 -8.99
CA LYS A 589 17.00 22.93 -8.21
C LYS A 589 16.22 22.40 -7.02
N THR A 590 16.22 23.13 -5.95
CA THR A 590 15.52 22.72 -4.74
C THR A 590 14.22 23.49 -4.56
N GLU A 591 13.16 22.77 -4.21
CA GLU A 591 11.87 23.29 -3.80
C GLU A 591 11.81 23.42 -2.27
N LEU A 592 11.14 24.46 -1.78
CA LEU A 592 10.79 24.59 -0.36
C LEU A 592 9.51 23.77 -0.07
N LEU A 593 9.67 22.65 0.60
CA LEU A 593 8.56 21.83 1.09
C LEU A 593 8.25 22.16 2.55
N TYR A 594 6.98 22.29 2.90
CA TYR A 594 6.51 22.45 4.28
C TYR A 594 5.12 21.84 4.48
N TYR A 595 4.78 21.55 5.75
CA TYR A 595 3.44 21.15 6.15
C TYR A 595 2.67 22.35 6.70
N HIS A 596 1.43 22.53 6.25
CA HIS A 596 0.53 23.59 6.69
C HIS A 596 -0.53 23.02 7.65
N SER A 597 -0.79 23.72 8.77
CA SER A 597 -1.77 23.28 9.78
C SER A 597 -3.21 23.17 9.26
N GLY A 598 -3.49 23.62 8.04
CA GLY A 598 -4.72 23.39 7.30
C GLY A 598 -4.87 21.95 6.77
N GLY A 599 -3.89 21.07 6.99
CA GLY A 599 -3.96 19.65 6.61
C GLY A 599 -3.42 19.38 5.22
N TYR A 600 -2.34 20.01 4.82
CA TYR A 600 -1.71 19.75 3.51
C TYR A 600 -0.21 20.00 3.51
N TRP A 601 0.48 19.32 2.58
CA TRP A 601 1.85 19.64 2.16
C TRP A 601 1.82 20.60 0.99
N GLU A 602 2.74 21.57 1.00
CA GLU A 602 2.93 22.52 -0.10
C GLU A 602 4.42 22.63 -0.43
N ALA A 603 4.73 22.59 -1.72
CA ALA A 603 6.08 22.86 -2.24
C ALA A 603 6.08 24.15 -3.07
N LEU A 604 7.03 25.03 -2.77
CA LEU A 604 7.27 26.26 -3.53
C LEU A 604 8.48 26.06 -4.44
N GLU A 605 8.33 26.35 -5.71
CA GLU A 605 9.40 26.36 -6.71
C GLU A 605 9.80 27.80 -7.09
N LYS A 606 11.07 28.00 -7.41
CA LYS A 606 11.60 29.28 -7.87
C LYS A 606 11.26 29.48 -9.34
N ASP A 607 10.47 30.50 -9.65
CA ASP A 607 10.12 30.85 -11.03
C ASP A 607 11.27 31.55 -11.80
N ALA A 608 11.09 31.81 -13.09
CA ALA A 608 12.05 32.46 -13.94
C ALA A 608 12.39 33.92 -13.49
N GLY A 609 11.57 34.52 -12.64
CA GLY A 609 11.76 35.83 -12.01
C GLY A 609 12.39 35.78 -10.63
N GLU A 610 12.93 34.63 -10.24
CA GLU A 610 13.54 34.35 -8.92
C GLU A 610 12.58 34.44 -7.74
N THR A 611 11.27 34.44 -7.99
CA THR A 611 10.24 34.43 -6.95
C THR A 611 9.76 33.01 -6.68
N TYR A 612 9.61 32.63 -5.41
CA TYR A 612 9.04 31.33 -5.03
C TYR A 612 7.52 31.38 -5.11
N ARG A 613 6.96 30.39 -5.83
CA ARG A 613 5.51 30.21 -5.99
C ARG A 613 5.11 28.78 -5.73
N SER A 614 3.87 28.57 -5.31
CA SER A 614 3.30 27.24 -5.14
C SER A 614 3.36 26.46 -6.46
N ALA A 615 4.09 25.37 -6.45
CA ALA A 615 4.21 24.45 -7.57
C ALA A 615 3.36 23.22 -7.33
N TYR A 616 3.36 22.71 -6.09
CA TYR A 616 2.68 21.48 -5.73
C TYR A 616 1.95 21.64 -4.39
N LYS A 617 0.71 21.16 -4.32
CA LYS A 617 -0.07 21.10 -3.09
C LYS A 617 -0.77 19.75 -2.97
N MET A 618 -0.76 19.17 -1.79
CA MET A 618 -1.40 17.89 -1.54
C MET A 618 -2.03 17.87 -0.16
N GLU A 619 -3.33 17.58 -0.12
CA GLU A 619 -4.05 17.39 1.13
C GLU A 619 -3.63 16.06 1.77
N ASP A 620 -3.36 16.08 3.05
CA ASP A 620 -3.01 14.91 3.84
C ASP A 620 -3.60 15.04 5.24
N GLU A 621 -3.89 13.90 5.89
CA GLU A 621 -4.31 13.92 7.29
C GLU A 621 -3.23 14.56 8.16
N PRO A 622 -3.60 15.25 9.25
CA PRO A 622 -2.63 15.93 10.10
C PRO A 622 -1.65 14.94 10.71
N VAL A 623 -0.49 14.87 10.10
CA VAL A 623 0.67 14.19 10.63
C VAL A 623 1.34 15.16 11.58
N LEU A 624 1.56 14.76 12.82
CA LEU A 624 2.45 15.49 13.72
C LEU A 624 3.88 15.15 13.27
N PRO A 625 4.54 16.00 12.48
CA PRO A 625 5.89 15.69 12.03
C PRO A 625 6.84 15.79 13.22
N GLY A 626 7.31 14.65 13.68
CA GLY A 626 8.45 14.57 14.59
C GLY A 626 9.77 14.79 13.85
N LYS A 627 10.73 13.93 14.08
CA LYS A 627 12.02 13.95 13.36
C LYS A 627 11.76 13.66 11.86
N THR A 628 12.54 14.30 11.01
CA THR A 628 12.51 14.11 9.56
C THR A 628 13.84 13.57 9.07
N SER A 629 13.83 12.92 7.92
CA SER A 629 15.04 12.49 7.23
C SER A 629 14.84 12.59 5.72
N VAL A 630 15.91 12.64 4.95
CA VAL A 630 15.86 12.70 3.49
C VAL A 630 16.22 11.33 2.94
N ALA A 631 15.36 10.79 2.08
CA ALA A 631 15.64 9.63 1.26
C ALA A 631 15.99 10.08 -0.16
N SER A 632 17.05 9.53 -0.73
CA SER A 632 17.50 9.88 -2.09
C SER A 632 17.47 8.64 -2.97
N SER A 633 16.93 8.78 -4.16
CA SER A 633 16.91 7.72 -5.17
C SER A 633 17.03 8.33 -6.57
N ASN A 634 17.98 7.87 -7.38
CA ASN A 634 18.16 8.30 -8.76
C ASN A 634 18.25 9.83 -8.96
N GLY A 635 18.93 10.53 -8.04
CA GLY A 635 19.10 11.99 -8.08
C GLY A 635 17.91 12.81 -7.60
N LYS A 636 16.80 12.15 -7.21
CA LYS A 636 15.63 12.78 -6.62
C LYS A 636 15.63 12.61 -5.12
N HIS A 637 15.08 13.57 -4.43
CA HIS A 637 14.98 13.56 -2.97
C HIS A 637 13.52 13.52 -2.52
N SER A 638 13.26 12.80 -1.45
CA SER A 638 11.96 12.72 -0.81
C SER A 638 12.12 12.90 0.69
N LEU A 639 11.13 13.53 1.31
CA LEU A 639 11.12 13.72 2.76
C LEU A 639 10.51 12.51 3.45
N LEU A 640 11.25 11.94 4.39
CA LEU A 640 10.78 10.87 5.25
C LEU A 640 10.33 11.46 6.59
N VAL A 641 9.08 11.25 6.94
CA VAL A 641 8.47 11.70 8.20
C VAL A 641 7.80 10.52 8.91
N PHE A 642 7.63 10.64 10.21
CA PHE A 642 6.94 9.64 11.01
C PHE A 642 5.72 10.28 11.69
N GLY A 643 4.52 9.86 11.25
CA GLY A 643 3.25 10.32 11.81
C GLY A 643 2.51 9.16 12.46
N LYS A 644 1.87 9.39 13.58
CA LYS A 644 0.92 8.50 14.30
C LYS A 644 1.13 6.97 14.20
N SER A 645 2.30 6.46 13.93
CA SER A 645 2.67 5.05 13.74
C SER A 645 2.94 4.63 12.27
N VAL A 646 2.96 5.57 11.35
CA VAL A 646 3.22 5.33 9.93
C VAL A 646 4.46 6.11 9.50
N LEU A 647 5.36 5.45 8.79
CA LEU A 647 6.46 6.12 8.13
C LEU A 647 5.97 6.59 6.75
N GLN A 648 6.04 7.90 6.50
CA GLN A 648 5.57 8.51 5.26
C GLN A 648 6.74 9.03 4.44
N LEU A 649 6.71 8.75 3.15
CA LEU A 649 7.60 9.31 2.16
C LEU A 649 6.85 10.35 1.32
N ILE A 650 7.28 11.61 1.40
CA ILE A 650 6.69 12.72 0.67
C ILE A 650 7.66 13.10 -0.44
N GLY A 651 7.21 13.04 -1.67
CA GLY A 651 8.02 13.33 -2.84
C GLY A 651 7.16 13.77 -4.03
N LYS A 652 7.82 14.08 -5.13
CA LYS A 652 7.11 14.34 -6.39
C LYS A 652 6.51 13.03 -6.92
N ASP A 653 5.26 13.07 -7.30
CA ASP A 653 4.61 11.93 -7.95
C ASP A 653 5.21 11.76 -9.35
N GLU A 654 5.95 10.70 -9.54
CA GLU A 654 6.64 10.42 -10.81
C GLU A 654 5.71 9.95 -11.93
N GLY A 655 4.39 10.00 -11.72
CA GLY A 655 3.42 9.55 -12.72
C GLY A 655 3.50 8.05 -13.01
N ARG A 656 4.05 7.23 -12.09
CA ARG A 656 4.21 5.79 -12.31
C ARG A 656 2.88 5.09 -12.53
N LEU A 657 1.85 5.45 -11.77
CA LEU A 657 0.48 5.05 -12.06
C LEU A 657 -0.50 6.17 -11.66
N ALA A 658 -1.19 6.71 -12.63
CA ALA A 658 -2.35 7.58 -12.41
C ALA A 658 -3.62 6.74 -12.49
N LEU A 659 -4.52 6.90 -11.51
CA LEU A 659 -5.84 6.32 -11.53
C LEU A 659 -6.72 7.11 -12.49
N GLN A 660 -7.36 6.41 -13.45
CA GLN A 660 -8.31 7.00 -14.36
C GLN A 660 -9.66 6.28 -14.26
N VAL A 661 -10.70 6.99 -13.90
CA VAL A 661 -12.08 6.49 -14.00
C VAL A 661 -12.53 6.70 -15.45
N GLU A 662 -12.67 5.61 -16.20
CA GLU A 662 -13.01 5.63 -17.63
C GLU A 662 -14.51 5.85 -17.86
N SER A 663 -15.33 5.22 -17.01
CA SER A 663 -16.79 5.31 -17.15
C SER A 663 -17.52 4.93 -15.87
N ARG A 664 -18.75 5.39 -15.75
CA ARG A 664 -19.68 5.09 -14.65
C ARG A 664 -21.06 4.78 -15.19
N TYR A 665 -21.81 3.97 -14.46
CA TYR A 665 -23.20 3.63 -14.78
C TYR A 665 -24.02 3.51 -13.50
N LEU A 666 -25.12 4.27 -13.46
CA LEU A 666 -26.16 4.13 -12.43
C LEU A 666 -27.40 3.52 -13.09
N THR A 667 -27.96 2.48 -12.49
CA THR A 667 -29.12 1.80 -13.05
C THR A 667 -30.38 2.67 -12.97
N ASP A 668 -31.17 2.67 -14.04
CA ASP A 668 -32.50 3.29 -14.09
C ASP A 668 -33.61 2.35 -13.54
N LEU A 669 -33.25 1.11 -13.22
CA LEU A 669 -34.21 0.11 -12.75
C LEU A 669 -34.64 0.43 -11.31
N PRO A 670 -35.96 0.52 -11.04
CA PRO A 670 -36.44 0.97 -9.72
C PRO A 670 -36.06 -0.02 -8.62
N LYS A 671 -35.46 0.51 -7.56
CA LYS A 671 -35.07 -0.22 -6.34
C LYS A 671 -33.93 -1.24 -6.54
N ILE A 672 -33.26 -1.27 -7.66
CA ILE A 672 -32.07 -2.09 -7.88
C ILE A 672 -30.85 -1.35 -7.33
N GLU A 673 -30.04 -2.07 -6.56
CA GLU A 673 -28.78 -1.57 -5.97
C GLU A 673 -27.69 -2.59 -6.27
N HIS A 674 -26.81 -2.28 -7.21
CA HIS A 674 -25.72 -3.15 -7.56
C HIS A 674 -24.74 -3.30 -6.39
N ALA A 675 -24.34 -4.53 -6.11
CA ALA A 675 -23.36 -4.88 -5.07
C ALA A 675 -22.07 -5.46 -5.64
N ALA A 676 -22.13 -5.99 -6.87
CA ALA A 676 -20.96 -6.53 -7.57
C ALA A 676 -21.10 -6.26 -9.08
N VAL A 677 -19.96 -6.25 -9.77
CA VAL A 677 -19.89 -6.11 -11.24
C VAL A 677 -18.73 -6.95 -11.77
N ASP A 678 -18.94 -7.64 -12.88
CA ASP A 678 -17.94 -8.47 -13.55
C ASP A 678 -17.90 -8.21 -15.06
N TRP A 679 -16.88 -8.72 -15.75
CA TRP A 679 -16.61 -8.55 -17.16
C TRP A 679 -17.01 -9.78 -17.97
N GLY A 680 -17.50 -9.56 -19.20
CA GLY A 680 -17.67 -10.61 -20.20
C GLY A 680 -18.00 -10.05 -21.56
N ASP A 681 -17.75 -10.82 -22.61
CA ASP A 681 -18.28 -10.59 -23.96
C ASP A 681 -19.55 -11.44 -24.11
N PHE A 682 -20.68 -10.94 -23.58
CA PHE A 682 -21.92 -11.72 -23.47
C PHE A 682 -22.72 -11.79 -24.76
N ASN A 683 -22.30 -11.10 -25.82
CA ASN A 683 -22.92 -11.08 -27.11
C ASN A 683 -21.99 -11.55 -28.23
N HIS A 684 -20.74 -11.91 -27.89
CA HIS A 684 -19.69 -12.38 -28.77
C HIS A 684 -19.36 -11.42 -29.93
N ASP A 685 -19.38 -10.12 -29.64
CA ASP A 685 -19.01 -9.08 -30.61
C ASP A 685 -17.53 -8.67 -30.53
N GLY A 686 -16.76 -9.30 -29.64
CA GLY A 686 -15.35 -9.01 -29.38
C GLY A 686 -15.12 -7.81 -28.51
N LYS A 687 -16.18 -7.21 -27.95
CA LYS A 687 -16.10 -6.12 -26.98
C LYS A 687 -16.51 -6.62 -25.60
N LEU A 688 -16.03 -5.94 -24.60
CA LEU A 688 -16.35 -6.29 -23.22
C LEU A 688 -17.60 -5.56 -22.75
N ASP A 689 -18.51 -6.34 -22.21
CA ASP A 689 -19.73 -5.94 -21.54
C ASP A 689 -19.55 -6.01 -20.01
N LEU A 690 -20.48 -5.45 -19.25
CA LEU A 690 -20.53 -5.57 -17.80
C LEU A 690 -21.74 -6.38 -17.35
N LEU A 691 -21.53 -7.24 -16.37
CA LEU A 691 -22.57 -7.92 -15.62
C LEU A 691 -22.66 -7.31 -14.22
N CYS A 692 -23.73 -6.58 -13.95
CA CYS A 692 -24.02 -6.00 -12.65
C CYS A 692 -24.98 -6.87 -11.86
N ILE A 693 -24.75 -7.01 -10.54
CA ILE A 693 -25.46 -7.96 -9.67
C ILE A 693 -26.03 -7.21 -8.46
N ASP A 694 -27.35 -7.29 -8.29
CA ASP A 694 -28.02 -6.97 -7.03
C ASP A 694 -28.36 -8.28 -6.29
N GLY A 695 -27.49 -8.70 -5.38
CA GLY A 695 -27.69 -9.93 -4.62
C GLY A 695 -28.86 -9.85 -3.61
N ARG A 696 -29.31 -8.67 -3.19
CA ARG A 696 -30.45 -8.53 -2.29
C ARG A 696 -31.79 -8.76 -2.98
N ARG A 697 -31.84 -8.40 -4.27
CA ARG A 697 -33.06 -8.54 -5.09
C ARG A 697 -32.97 -9.66 -6.10
N HIS A 698 -31.85 -10.40 -6.06
CA HIS A 698 -31.60 -11.55 -6.93
C HIS A 698 -31.61 -11.18 -8.41
N PHE A 699 -31.05 -10.01 -8.73
CA PHE A 699 -31.21 -9.37 -10.02
C PHE A 699 -29.88 -9.26 -10.77
N LEU A 700 -29.89 -9.57 -12.05
CA LEU A 700 -28.77 -9.41 -12.97
C LEU A 700 -29.12 -8.36 -14.00
N GLU A 701 -28.16 -7.50 -14.32
CA GLU A 701 -28.26 -6.50 -15.36
C GLU A 701 -27.01 -6.53 -16.23
N PHE A 702 -27.17 -6.69 -17.53
CA PHE A 702 -26.10 -6.72 -18.52
C PHE A 702 -26.05 -5.38 -19.25
N LEU A 703 -24.84 -4.84 -19.35
CA LEU A 703 -24.58 -3.53 -19.91
C LEU A 703 -23.63 -3.67 -21.11
N ALA A 704 -24.03 -3.13 -22.27
CA ALA A 704 -23.14 -2.95 -23.41
C ALA A 704 -22.67 -1.49 -23.51
N PHE A 705 -21.43 -1.29 -23.95
CA PHE A 705 -20.88 0.07 -24.11
C PHE A 705 -21.27 0.66 -25.47
N ASP A 706 -21.99 1.78 -25.45
CA ASP A 706 -22.36 2.54 -26.65
C ASP A 706 -21.19 3.47 -27.04
N GLU A 707 -20.42 3.07 -28.04
CA GLU A 707 -19.25 3.81 -28.52
C GLU A 707 -19.57 5.21 -29.06
N GLN A 708 -20.77 5.43 -29.57
CA GLN A 708 -21.18 6.72 -30.10
C GLN A 708 -21.52 7.71 -28.99
N LYS A 709 -22.17 7.24 -27.95
CA LYS A 709 -22.60 8.05 -26.82
C LYS A 709 -21.58 8.05 -25.67
N LYS A 710 -20.56 7.18 -25.75
CA LYS A 710 -19.55 6.97 -24.71
C LYS A 710 -20.17 6.66 -23.34
N GLN A 711 -21.18 5.78 -23.33
CA GLN A 711 -21.92 5.42 -22.10
C GLN A 711 -22.35 3.96 -22.11
N TRP A 712 -22.53 3.40 -20.93
CA TRP A 712 -23.12 2.08 -20.76
C TRP A 712 -24.63 2.13 -20.98
N LYS A 713 -25.17 1.05 -21.54
CA LYS A 713 -26.59 0.88 -21.79
C LYS A 713 -27.04 -0.49 -21.29
N SER A 714 -28.10 -0.55 -20.49
CA SER A 714 -28.77 -1.80 -20.12
C SER A 714 -29.38 -2.46 -21.35
N VAL A 715 -29.01 -3.73 -21.59
CA VAL A 715 -29.42 -4.49 -22.79
C VAL A 715 -30.21 -5.75 -22.42
N LEU A 716 -29.94 -6.34 -21.26
CA LEU A 716 -30.65 -7.50 -20.74
C LEU A 716 -30.69 -7.42 -19.22
N HIS A 717 -31.80 -7.78 -18.65
CA HIS A 717 -31.91 -7.92 -17.20
C HIS A 717 -32.96 -8.94 -16.79
N PHE A 718 -32.72 -9.67 -15.70
CA PHE A 718 -33.65 -10.64 -15.17
C PHE A 718 -33.34 -11.02 -13.72
N LYS A 719 -34.29 -11.67 -13.05
CA LYS A 719 -34.08 -12.27 -11.74
C LYS A 719 -33.51 -13.68 -11.89
N VAL A 720 -32.51 -14.00 -11.06
CA VAL A 720 -31.93 -15.35 -11.01
C VAL A 720 -32.94 -16.39 -10.54
N PHE A 721 -33.84 -15.98 -9.64
CA PHE A 721 -35.01 -16.77 -9.22
C PHE A 721 -36.13 -15.87 -8.71
N GLU A 722 -37.35 -16.37 -8.74
CA GLU A 722 -38.54 -15.68 -8.20
C GLU A 722 -38.86 -16.17 -6.80
N GLU A 723 -38.95 -15.24 -5.86
CA GLU A 723 -39.51 -15.54 -4.54
C GLU A 723 -41.03 -15.74 -4.64
N ASN A 724 -41.57 -16.71 -3.96
CA ASN A 724 -43.00 -16.93 -3.85
C ASN A 724 -43.41 -17.25 -2.40
N LEU A 725 -44.71 -17.37 -2.16
CA LEU A 725 -45.27 -17.62 -0.82
C LEU A 725 -44.76 -18.92 -0.16
N HIS A 726 -44.29 -19.86 -0.94
CA HIS A 726 -43.85 -21.18 -0.47
C HIS A 726 -42.32 -21.30 -0.42
N TYR A 727 -41.60 -20.40 -1.11
CA TYR A 727 -40.15 -20.42 -1.17
C TYR A 727 -39.59 -18.99 -1.11
N GLN A 728 -39.00 -18.65 -0.02
CA GLN A 728 -38.39 -17.33 0.25
C GLN A 728 -36.87 -17.40 0.35
N GLY A 729 -36.26 -18.46 -0.16
CA GLY A 729 -34.85 -18.72 -0.02
C GLY A 729 -34.46 -19.20 1.41
N LYS A 730 -33.18 -19.23 1.70
CA LYS A 730 -32.67 -19.55 3.02
C LYS A 730 -32.92 -18.36 3.94
N LYS A 731 -33.69 -18.53 5.04
CA LYS A 731 -33.87 -17.48 6.05
C LYS A 731 -32.50 -17.02 6.58
N GLY A 732 -32.16 -15.77 6.38
CA GLY A 732 -30.92 -15.16 6.86
C GLY A 732 -29.78 -15.08 5.83
N SER A 733 -29.89 -15.63 4.61
CA SER A 733 -28.93 -15.29 3.55
C SER A 733 -29.33 -13.97 2.93
N ALA A 734 -28.52 -12.95 3.20
CA ALA A 734 -28.84 -11.59 2.78
C ALA A 734 -28.61 -11.34 1.28
N PHE A 735 -27.80 -12.17 0.61
CA PHE A 735 -27.35 -11.97 -0.77
C PHE A 735 -27.35 -13.26 -1.57
N GLU A 736 -28.01 -13.28 -2.71
CA GLU A 736 -28.02 -14.33 -3.71
C GLU A 736 -28.10 -13.74 -5.13
N PRO A 737 -27.24 -14.08 -6.07
CA PRO A 737 -26.13 -15.05 -5.94
C PRO A 737 -25.07 -14.64 -4.94
N ARG A 738 -24.49 -15.62 -4.24
CA ARG A 738 -23.46 -15.37 -3.21
C ARG A 738 -22.08 -15.16 -3.84
N GLU A 739 -21.76 -15.97 -4.80
CA GLU A 739 -20.49 -16.00 -5.51
C GLU A 739 -20.73 -16.38 -6.95
N GLY A 740 -19.90 -15.93 -7.88
CA GLY A 740 -20.00 -16.26 -9.29
C GLY A 740 -18.75 -15.91 -10.05
N TYR A 741 -18.66 -16.41 -11.26
CA TYR A 741 -17.58 -16.15 -12.20
C TYR A 741 -18.12 -16.07 -13.61
N VAL A 742 -17.45 -15.24 -14.45
CA VAL A 742 -17.61 -15.18 -15.88
C VAL A 742 -16.39 -15.84 -16.52
N LEU A 743 -16.58 -16.97 -17.20
CA LEU A 743 -15.51 -17.76 -17.82
C LEU A 743 -16.07 -18.69 -18.90
N ASP A 744 -15.23 -19.19 -19.78
CA ASP A 744 -15.59 -20.20 -20.76
C ASP A 744 -15.73 -21.57 -20.07
N LEU A 745 -16.95 -21.92 -19.66
CA LEU A 745 -17.24 -23.16 -18.95
C LEU A 745 -17.26 -24.39 -19.85
N ASN A 746 -17.50 -24.24 -21.14
CA ASN A 746 -17.71 -25.36 -22.07
C ASN A 746 -16.57 -25.53 -23.08
N GLY A 747 -15.59 -24.61 -23.13
CA GLY A 747 -14.46 -24.65 -24.05
C GLY A 747 -14.79 -24.22 -25.47
N ASP A 748 -15.86 -23.44 -25.67
CA ASP A 748 -16.29 -22.97 -27.00
C ASP A 748 -15.74 -21.56 -27.33
N GLY A 749 -14.98 -20.94 -26.41
CA GLY A 749 -14.37 -19.62 -26.57
C GLY A 749 -15.30 -18.45 -26.23
N ARG A 750 -16.46 -18.72 -25.60
CA ARG A 750 -17.43 -17.70 -25.20
C ARG A 750 -17.51 -17.56 -23.69
N ASP A 751 -17.97 -16.41 -23.26
CA ASP A 751 -18.12 -16.12 -21.84
C ASP A 751 -19.45 -16.64 -21.30
N ASP A 752 -19.36 -17.73 -20.55
CA ASP A 752 -20.43 -18.30 -19.76
C ASP A 752 -20.43 -17.72 -18.35
N ILE A 753 -21.50 -17.99 -17.60
CA ILE A 753 -21.67 -17.50 -16.23
C ILE A 753 -21.98 -18.65 -15.31
N VAL A 754 -21.29 -18.73 -14.17
CA VAL A 754 -21.63 -19.65 -13.09
C VAL A 754 -21.91 -18.90 -11.80
N PHE A 755 -23.02 -19.25 -11.14
CA PHE A 755 -23.38 -18.70 -9.83
C PHE A 755 -23.62 -19.77 -8.81
N LEU A 756 -23.18 -19.51 -7.59
CA LEU A 756 -23.58 -20.26 -6.41
C LEU A 756 -24.84 -19.61 -5.78
N VAL A 757 -25.97 -20.29 -5.92
CA VAL A 757 -27.27 -19.80 -5.49
C VAL A 757 -27.96 -20.86 -4.64
N HIS A 758 -28.38 -20.54 -3.42
CA HIS A 758 -29.01 -21.46 -2.49
C HIS A 758 -28.22 -22.79 -2.30
N ASP A 759 -28.79 -23.91 -2.71
CA ASP A 759 -28.20 -25.24 -2.63
C ASP A 759 -27.67 -25.75 -3.99
N ARG A 760 -27.38 -24.85 -4.94
CA ARG A 760 -27.04 -25.21 -6.33
C ARG A 760 -26.07 -24.27 -6.99
N LEU A 761 -25.40 -24.78 -8.00
CA LEU A 761 -24.71 -23.99 -9.03
C LEU A 761 -25.64 -23.82 -10.21
N LEU A 762 -25.75 -22.59 -10.71
CA LEU A 762 -26.47 -22.24 -11.93
C LEU A 762 -25.46 -21.83 -12.99
N CYS A 763 -25.40 -22.58 -14.08
CA CYS A 763 -24.52 -22.27 -15.22
C CYS A 763 -25.39 -21.80 -16.40
N TYR A 764 -25.12 -20.59 -16.88
CA TYR A 764 -25.73 -20.00 -18.07
C TYR A 764 -24.68 -20.02 -19.18
N TYR A 765 -24.98 -20.74 -20.26
CA TYR A 765 -24.09 -20.81 -21.42
C TYR A 765 -24.49 -19.76 -22.45
N GLN A 766 -23.49 -19.11 -23.02
CA GLN A 766 -23.74 -18.22 -24.15
C GLN A 766 -24.09 -19.03 -25.40
N GLU A 767 -25.25 -18.74 -26.01
CA GLU A 767 -25.72 -19.43 -27.22
C GLU A 767 -25.30 -18.68 -28.50
N THR A 768 -25.16 -19.41 -29.57
CA THR A 768 -25.01 -18.82 -30.93
C THR A 768 -26.31 -18.16 -31.38
N PRO A 769 -26.27 -16.96 -31.97
CA PRO A 769 -27.42 -16.32 -32.58
C PRO A 769 -28.09 -17.17 -33.68
#